data_810fc42dcd4be2a3330c2117fa1adaf5
#
_entry.id   810fc42dcd4be2a3330c2117fa1adaf5
#
_cell.length_a   1.000
_cell.length_b   1.000
_cell.length_c   1.000
_cell.angle_alpha   90.00
_cell.angle_beta   90.00
_cell.angle_gamma   90.00
#
_symmetry.space_group_name_H-M   'P 1'
#
loop_
_entity.id
_entity.type
_entity.pdbx_description
1 polymer ?
#
loop_
_entity_poly.entity_id
_entity_poly.type
_entity_poly.pdbx_seq_one_letter_code
_entity_poly.pdbx_strand_id
1 'polypeptide(L)'
;MTFVFWVWRPGVSVLLLLCVCDGAEGVIRRHCDCYEEDMYVQKDLGGFIQCSLKPGLGPYAECTEITDLRTGLEEVFPDVRSLCILHSSSSLPADSFSHIPLLEHLYLDGSHLAKVTSGAFAGLPKLRFLHILVSSSWGGVNVTLEPGVFQGLSSLEELTLAGMSLALAPPALLDPLVRVRSLRVDRAGARDLGELFCLLSPGMEKLETLELPGSMVSSIQNGGCSGSNPWPTVLLSRIRILDLSGNPVRRVEPKSLSVFQNLSSLSLSVVDVWVGQLWGSGMGRVNKLYLSSYTLRQFTPSLSDLCTLVVKHGVESLNLHLALITAFTAEVMKRCGPGLRQLSVTSEDLSGMDLGFWTGTGQIQGLMMVLTKLTNASFCSAGGGRVWNLTSLILHENHLTEITTDQFSCMPLLERLDLSGNHISSLAHRALQGMPLLRVLDLTHNKISMLGADDFEGLPALEVLLLEGNKISGGIAHGVFRRQHRLQDLSLGEIDIIYQLYLNMLFLGFPTKLQHLLIDTGPGTYLTVGHVPAPEFPMVLELRGKMIQSSDCENKMFPMVRELKVGEGTKFDCNNIFLAPYFLNLESFEFSANPEKFSTPYTTINQLRKLKRLKLTNLNFSNHTDPSVTFRNLTELRSLVLINCRLNFLTRSMFTDLVSLRVLRLYSESPLILLEGVFIPLLSLSTLVFDQVDFRCDCSNGWLLDWADNSRKTQVVLLQRQQCIWHYQRLNFLSTMERLCQTEDDFLSYVSTTATVCTLLCLALGYRFLRWPCVVLFFRLRGWVERRVGRRWWRRNRRMGGQWEELIEGEEKEEEEVRYDAFVSFSSGDEAWVLGEMAPMLEEGEPRLRLCLHHRDFEVGKGIVDNIAENIYCSRRTVCVLTRRYLRSDWCGLEMRVATHRLLSEHSHRLILIFLEHISPFELSAFHRLAKLARTRTYLDWPQDEDERVTFWERLRRNIAERDADELHDPPEAS
;
A
#
# COMPACT_ATOMS: atom_id res chain seq x y z
N MET A 1 -0.52 -14.78 -33.53
CA MET A 1 -0.53 -15.00 -35.00
C MET A 1 -1.79 -14.32 -35.52
N THR A 2 -1.65 -13.15 -36.05
CA THR A 2 -2.75 -12.27 -36.48
C THR A 2 -3.05 -12.60 -37.96
N PHE A 3 -4.20 -13.14 -38.25
CA PHE A 3 -4.69 -13.25 -39.62
C PHE A 3 -5.66 -12.11 -39.90
N VAL A 4 -5.26 -11.23 -40.81
CA VAL A 4 -6.10 -10.16 -41.34
C VAL A 4 -6.79 -10.66 -42.58
N PHE A 5 -8.12 -10.84 -42.55
CA PHE A 5 -8.92 -11.08 -43.73
C PHE A 5 -9.50 -9.78 -44.27
N TRP A 6 -9.09 -9.37 -45.46
CA TRP A 6 -9.72 -8.28 -46.21
C TRP A 6 -10.88 -8.80 -47.01
N VAL A 7 -12.08 -8.37 -46.72
CA VAL A 7 -13.23 -8.57 -47.61
C VAL A 7 -13.59 -7.22 -48.20
N TRP A 8 -13.32 -7.09 -49.49
CA TRP A 8 -13.68 -5.92 -50.27
C TRP A 8 -15.12 -6.04 -50.80
N ARG A 9 -16.03 -5.18 -50.38
CA ARG A 9 -17.24 -4.80 -51.12
C ARG A 9 -17.30 -3.28 -51.22
N PRO A 10 -17.61 -2.73 -52.38
CA PRO A 10 -17.57 -1.27 -52.58
C PRO A 10 -18.73 -0.61 -51.83
N GLY A 11 -18.40 0.18 -50.83
CA GLY A 11 -19.31 1.12 -50.19
C GLY A 11 -19.38 1.17 -48.68
N VAL A 12 -18.90 0.17 -47.91
CA VAL A 12 -18.89 0.20 -46.46
C VAL A 12 -17.76 -0.66 -45.93
N SER A 13 -16.72 -0.09 -45.41
CA SER A 13 -15.69 -0.82 -44.65
C SER A 13 -16.12 -0.92 -43.18
N VAL A 14 -16.62 -2.08 -42.80
CA VAL A 14 -16.81 -2.41 -41.37
C VAL A 14 -15.61 -3.27 -40.98
N LEU A 15 -14.72 -2.70 -40.15
CA LEU A 15 -13.66 -3.46 -39.50
C LEU A 15 -14.32 -4.28 -38.37
N LEU A 16 -14.50 -5.57 -38.58
CA LEU A 16 -14.81 -6.51 -37.50
C LEU A 16 -13.48 -7.06 -36.98
N LEU A 17 -12.99 -6.52 -35.87
CA LEU A 17 -11.93 -7.14 -35.07
C LEU A 17 -12.58 -8.29 -34.28
N LEU A 18 -12.38 -9.51 -34.72
CA LEU A 18 -12.56 -10.70 -33.89
C LEU A 18 -11.29 -10.89 -33.07
N CYS A 19 -11.33 -10.43 -31.85
CA CYS A 19 -10.38 -10.85 -30.79
C CYS A 19 -10.73 -12.29 -30.42
N VAL A 20 -9.93 -13.25 -30.91
CA VAL A 20 -9.87 -14.60 -30.33
C VAL A 20 -8.90 -14.46 -29.16
N CYS A 21 -9.44 -14.35 -27.95
CA CYS A 21 -8.68 -14.50 -26.71
C CYS A 21 -8.33 -15.98 -26.57
N ASP A 22 -7.08 -16.35 -26.87
CA ASP A 22 -6.49 -17.59 -26.37
C ASP A 22 -5.98 -17.30 -24.97
N GLY A 23 -6.60 -17.96 -24.00
CA GLY A 23 -6.33 -17.76 -22.59
C GLY A 23 -4.94 -18.23 -22.16
N ALA A 24 -4.16 -17.29 -21.70
CA ALA A 24 -3.20 -17.34 -20.61
C ALA A 24 -2.91 -15.88 -20.24
N GLU A 25 -3.78 -15.29 -19.50
CA GLU A 25 -3.62 -13.93 -18.98
C GLU A 25 -2.48 -13.93 -17.97
N GLY A 26 -1.40 -13.24 -18.31
CA GLY A 26 -0.43 -12.75 -17.33
C GLY A 26 -1.13 -11.65 -16.55
N VAL A 27 -1.56 -11.94 -15.32
CA VAL A 27 -2.23 -10.96 -14.48
C VAL A 27 -1.17 -10.19 -13.71
N ILE A 28 -1.10 -8.87 -13.89
CA ILE A 28 -0.38 -8.03 -12.93
C ILE A 28 -1.05 -8.24 -11.58
N ARG A 29 -0.30 -8.74 -10.62
CA ARG A 29 -0.79 -8.92 -9.25
C ARG A 29 -0.90 -7.56 -8.61
N ARG A 30 -2.13 -7.12 -8.37
CA ARG A 30 -2.44 -5.80 -7.83
C ARG A 30 -2.40 -5.77 -6.31
N HIS A 31 -2.67 -6.92 -5.68
CA HIS A 31 -2.87 -7.02 -4.23
C HIS A 31 -1.93 -8.03 -3.57
N CYS A 32 -1.44 -9.04 -4.28
CA CYS A 32 -0.70 -10.15 -3.72
C CYS A 32 0.68 -10.33 -4.36
N ASP A 33 1.70 -10.45 -3.51
CA ASP A 33 3.06 -10.84 -3.89
C ASP A 33 3.31 -12.28 -3.43
N CYS A 34 3.79 -13.13 -4.32
CA CYS A 34 4.07 -14.52 -4.00
C CYS A 34 5.58 -14.79 -4.03
N TYR A 35 6.08 -15.59 -3.10
CA TYR A 35 7.49 -15.86 -2.91
C TYR A 35 7.73 -17.37 -2.91
N GLU A 36 8.78 -17.81 -3.61
CA GLU A 36 9.29 -19.18 -3.49
C GLU A 36 10.04 -19.38 -2.17
N GLU A 37 10.19 -20.65 -1.74
CA GLU A 37 10.80 -21.02 -0.46
C GLU A 37 12.22 -20.47 -0.26
N ASP A 38 13.04 -20.44 -1.31
CA ASP A 38 14.42 -19.94 -1.27
C ASP A 38 14.56 -18.46 -0.93
N MET A 39 13.54 -17.66 -1.17
CA MET A 39 13.54 -16.21 -0.90
C MET A 39 13.32 -15.87 0.58
N TYR A 40 12.58 -16.70 1.28
CA TYR A 40 12.30 -16.48 2.70
C TYR A 40 13.56 -16.68 3.57
N VAL A 41 14.48 -17.52 3.15
CA VAL A 41 15.73 -17.82 3.87
C VAL A 41 16.75 -16.68 3.74
N GLN A 42 16.62 -15.81 2.75
CA GLN A 42 17.48 -14.65 2.61
C GLN A 42 17.06 -13.56 3.61
N LYS A 43 17.69 -13.56 4.79
CA LYS A 43 17.57 -12.52 5.85
C LYS A 43 17.71 -11.07 5.32
N ASP A 44 18.14 -10.89 4.09
CA ASP A 44 18.31 -9.60 3.43
C ASP A 44 16.98 -8.94 3.03
N LEU A 45 15.85 -9.65 3.06
CA LEU A 45 14.50 -9.10 2.94
C LEU A 45 13.97 -8.54 4.27
N GLY A 46 14.82 -8.51 5.31
CA GLY A 46 14.47 -8.02 6.62
C GLY A 46 13.89 -6.60 6.58
N GLY A 47 12.60 -6.51 6.83
CA GLY A 47 11.85 -5.27 6.91
C GLY A 47 10.56 -5.26 6.10
N PHE A 48 10.35 -6.16 5.14
CA PHE A 48 9.17 -6.17 4.28
C PHE A 48 8.10 -7.15 4.69
N ILE A 49 8.45 -8.26 5.34
CA ILE A 49 7.49 -9.22 5.82
C ILE A 49 6.95 -8.70 7.15
N GLN A 50 5.79 -8.07 7.11
CA GLN A 50 5.11 -7.58 8.32
C GLN A 50 4.49 -8.73 9.14
N CYS A 51 4.36 -9.90 8.54
CA CYS A 51 3.83 -11.08 9.20
C CYS A 51 4.93 -11.90 9.86
N SER A 52 4.79 -12.24 11.14
CA SER A 52 5.69 -13.16 11.86
C SER A 52 5.38 -14.62 11.47
N LEU A 53 5.79 -15.02 10.26
CA LEU A 53 5.61 -16.39 9.77
C LEU A 53 6.76 -17.28 10.23
N LYS A 54 6.47 -18.56 10.45
CA LYS A 54 7.53 -19.54 10.75
C LYS A 54 8.31 -19.85 9.46
N PRO A 55 9.63 -19.72 9.44
CA PRO A 55 10.43 -20.05 8.26
C PRO A 55 10.34 -21.54 7.89
N GLY A 56 10.32 -21.85 6.60
CA GLY A 56 10.39 -23.23 6.09
C GLY A 56 9.03 -23.89 5.78
N LEU A 57 7.93 -23.12 5.66
CA LEU A 57 6.58 -23.63 5.33
C LEU A 57 6.24 -23.63 3.82
N GLY A 58 7.22 -23.55 2.92
CA GLY A 58 6.99 -23.62 1.47
C GLY A 58 6.60 -22.28 0.83
N PRO A 59 5.98 -22.28 -0.36
CA PRO A 59 5.61 -21.06 -1.06
C PRO A 59 4.73 -20.14 -0.21
N TYR A 60 5.07 -18.87 -0.22
CA TYR A 60 4.48 -17.81 0.62
C TYR A 60 3.85 -16.72 -0.24
N ALA A 61 2.72 -16.18 0.19
CA ALA A 61 2.11 -15.01 -0.41
C ALA A 61 1.79 -13.93 0.64
N GLU A 62 2.02 -12.68 0.28
CA GLU A 62 1.63 -11.51 1.06
C GLU A 62 0.68 -10.64 0.26
N CYS A 63 -0.48 -10.36 0.80
CA CYS A 63 -1.53 -9.57 0.16
C CYS A 63 -1.85 -8.33 1.00
N THR A 64 -2.08 -7.19 0.34
CA THR A 64 -2.38 -5.92 1.01
C THR A 64 -3.57 -5.23 0.39
N GLU A 65 -4.35 -4.54 1.24
CA GLU A 65 -5.48 -3.68 0.83
C GLU A 65 -6.54 -4.39 -0.04
N ILE A 66 -6.80 -5.67 0.23
CA ILE A 66 -7.84 -6.41 -0.49
C ILE A 66 -9.21 -5.93 -0.04
N THR A 67 -9.95 -5.30 -0.95
CA THR A 67 -11.34 -4.86 -0.71
C THR A 67 -12.36 -5.98 -0.95
N ASP A 68 -12.12 -6.83 -1.93
CA ASP A 68 -12.88 -8.06 -2.19
C ASP A 68 -11.93 -9.26 -2.16
N LEU A 69 -12.11 -10.11 -1.13
CA LEU A 69 -11.24 -11.27 -0.92
C LEU A 69 -11.33 -12.32 -2.03
N ARG A 70 -12.47 -12.47 -2.70
CA ARG A 70 -12.60 -13.47 -3.77
C ARG A 70 -11.76 -13.11 -4.98
N THR A 71 -11.92 -11.91 -5.46
CA THR A 71 -11.19 -11.45 -6.65
C THR A 71 -9.71 -11.19 -6.34
N GLY A 72 -9.39 -10.65 -5.17
CA GLY A 72 -8.00 -10.37 -4.79
C GLY A 72 -7.16 -11.63 -4.56
N LEU A 73 -7.76 -12.70 -4.06
CA LEU A 73 -7.05 -13.96 -3.82
C LEU A 73 -6.93 -14.84 -5.09
N GLU A 74 -7.65 -14.56 -6.18
CA GLU A 74 -7.42 -15.22 -7.47
C GLU A 74 -6.00 -14.98 -8.00
N GLU A 75 -5.35 -13.92 -7.53
CA GLU A 75 -3.95 -13.61 -7.83
C GLU A 75 -2.95 -14.57 -7.14
N VAL A 76 -3.37 -15.32 -6.12
CA VAL A 76 -2.52 -16.22 -5.34
C VAL A 76 -2.46 -17.60 -5.99
N PHE A 77 -1.26 -18.18 -6.08
CA PHE A 77 -1.09 -19.53 -6.61
C PHE A 77 -1.79 -20.58 -5.73
N PRO A 78 -2.42 -21.60 -6.33
CA PRO A 78 -3.11 -22.66 -5.56
C PRO A 78 -2.20 -23.52 -4.69
N ASP A 79 -0.89 -23.55 -4.94
CA ASP A 79 0.12 -24.33 -4.22
C ASP A 79 0.75 -23.57 -3.04
N VAL A 80 0.33 -22.32 -2.80
CA VAL A 80 0.78 -21.53 -1.65
C VAL A 80 0.43 -22.23 -0.34
N ARG A 81 1.42 -22.31 0.55
CA ARG A 81 1.29 -22.90 1.89
C ARG A 81 1.17 -21.88 3.00
N SER A 82 1.72 -20.70 2.81
CA SER A 82 1.66 -19.62 3.79
C SER A 82 1.12 -18.36 3.15
N LEU A 83 0.09 -17.77 3.76
CA LEU A 83 -0.58 -16.56 3.27
C LEU A 83 -0.66 -15.52 4.38
N CYS A 84 -0.21 -14.33 4.08
CA CYS A 84 -0.37 -13.14 4.91
C CYS A 84 -1.29 -12.14 4.22
N ILE A 85 -2.34 -11.70 4.88
CA ILE A 85 -3.24 -10.66 4.38
C ILE A 85 -3.21 -9.48 5.34
N LEU A 86 -2.80 -8.33 4.85
CA LEU A 86 -2.73 -7.06 5.58
C LEU A 86 -3.85 -6.14 5.11
N HIS A 87 -4.50 -5.46 6.04
CA HIS A 87 -5.59 -4.51 5.76
C HIS A 87 -6.75 -5.11 4.96
N SER A 88 -7.30 -6.24 5.45
CA SER A 88 -8.43 -6.92 4.82
C SER A 88 -9.72 -6.11 4.87
N SER A 89 -10.71 -6.53 4.08
CA SER A 89 -12.05 -5.97 4.03
C SER A 89 -12.79 -6.05 5.37
N SER A 90 -13.89 -5.29 5.50
CA SER A 90 -14.72 -5.26 6.72
C SER A 90 -15.45 -6.57 7.04
N SER A 91 -15.55 -7.50 6.10
CA SER A 91 -16.19 -8.79 6.29
C SER A 91 -15.45 -9.91 5.58
N LEU A 92 -15.42 -11.08 6.21
CA LEU A 92 -14.87 -12.29 5.64
C LEU A 92 -16.04 -13.20 5.22
N PRO A 93 -16.36 -13.28 3.93
CA PRO A 93 -17.47 -14.09 3.42
C PRO A 93 -17.17 -15.60 3.46
N ALA A 94 -18.20 -16.43 3.27
CA ALA A 94 -18.04 -17.88 3.16
C ALA A 94 -17.20 -18.24 1.93
N ASP A 95 -16.46 -19.36 2.01
CA ASP A 95 -15.62 -19.91 0.92
C ASP A 95 -14.56 -18.98 0.37
N SER A 96 -14.11 -17.99 1.15
CA SER A 96 -13.10 -16.99 0.72
C SER A 96 -11.78 -17.62 0.27
N PHE A 97 -11.42 -18.79 0.76
CA PHE A 97 -10.11 -19.44 0.49
C PHE A 97 -10.23 -20.76 -0.27
N SER A 98 -11.35 -21.05 -0.90
CA SER A 98 -11.61 -22.34 -1.54
C SER A 98 -10.64 -22.71 -2.67
N HIS A 99 -9.98 -21.73 -3.31
CA HIS A 99 -9.05 -21.95 -4.40
C HIS A 99 -7.60 -22.25 -3.94
N ILE A 100 -7.29 -22.12 -2.64
CA ILE A 100 -5.95 -22.41 -2.08
C ILE A 100 -5.98 -23.56 -1.04
N PRO A 101 -6.35 -24.78 -1.42
CA PRO A 101 -6.61 -25.88 -0.50
C PRO A 101 -5.36 -26.45 0.20
N LEU A 102 -4.16 -26.07 -0.26
CA LEU A 102 -2.87 -26.51 0.29
C LEU A 102 -2.36 -25.61 1.42
N LEU A 103 -3.10 -24.56 1.77
CA LEU A 103 -2.69 -23.59 2.77
C LEU A 103 -2.49 -24.23 4.13
N GLU A 104 -1.32 -24.04 4.73
CA GLU A 104 -0.95 -24.52 6.06
C GLU A 104 -0.92 -23.41 7.11
N HIS A 105 -0.59 -22.18 6.69
CA HIS A 105 -0.47 -21.03 7.56
C HIS A 105 -1.22 -19.83 7.00
N LEU A 106 -2.12 -19.24 7.77
CA LEU A 106 -2.89 -18.04 7.43
C LEU A 106 -2.73 -16.97 8.50
N TYR A 107 -2.25 -15.82 8.10
CA TYR A 107 -2.19 -14.61 8.93
C TYR A 107 -3.09 -13.55 8.32
N LEU A 108 -4.05 -13.05 9.11
CA LEU A 108 -4.99 -12.01 8.73
C LEU A 108 -4.81 -10.81 9.65
N ASP A 109 -4.38 -9.68 9.12
CA ASP A 109 -4.50 -8.39 9.79
C ASP A 109 -5.73 -7.65 9.25
N GLY A 110 -6.80 -7.71 10.00
CA GLY A 110 -8.08 -7.11 9.69
C GLY A 110 -8.30 -5.81 10.46
N SER A 111 -7.57 -4.75 10.18
CA SER A 111 -7.74 -3.44 10.84
C SER A 111 -9.19 -2.90 10.77
N HIS A 112 -9.96 -3.32 9.78
CA HIS A 112 -11.36 -2.94 9.55
C HIS A 112 -12.34 -4.12 9.65
N LEU A 113 -11.89 -5.31 10.07
CA LEU A 113 -12.72 -6.50 10.13
C LEU A 113 -13.82 -6.34 11.19
N ALA A 114 -15.07 -6.36 10.75
CA ALA A 114 -16.25 -6.27 11.63
C ALA A 114 -17.02 -7.58 11.73
N LYS A 115 -16.91 -8.47 10.73
CA LYS A 115 -17.69 -9.68 10.66
C LYS A 115 -16.93 -10.83 9.99
N VAL A 116 -17.00 -12.04 10.61
CA VAL A 116 -16.54 -13.30 10.00
C VAL A 116 -17.75 -14.23 9.87
N THR A 117 -18.07 -14.60 8.64
CA THR A 117 -19.28 -15.40 8.37
C THR A 117 -19.04 -16.90 8.55
N SER A 118 -20.11 -17.65 8.72
CA SER A 118 -20.05 -19.11 8.75
C SER A 118 -19.41 -19.65 7.48
N GLY A 119 -18.48 -20.63 7.62
CA GLY A 119 -17.78 -21.23 6.49
C GLY A 119 -16.72 -20.35 5.83
N ALA A 120 -16.31 -19.23 6.44
CA ALA A 120 -15.28 -18.34 5.89
C ALA A 120 -13.97 -19.08 5.57
N PHE A 121 -13.60 -20.06 6.37
CA PHE A 121 -12.41 -20.89 6.21
C PHE A 121 -12.72 -22.28 5.60
N ALA A 122 -13.90 -22.47 5.05
CA ALA A 122 -14.23 -23.69 4.34
C ALA A 122 -13.26 -23.88 3.14
N GLY A 123 -12.83 -25.11 2.88
CA GLY A 123 -11.85 -25.40 1.83
C GLY A 123 -10.40 -25.40 2.28
N LEU A 124 -10.09 -25.17 3.58
CA LEU A 124 -8.73 -25.20 4.13
C LEU A 124 -8.45 -26.44 5.00
N PRO A 125 -8.51 -27.66 4.49
CA PRO A 125 -8.38 -28.88 5.30
C PRO A 125 -6.97 -29.09 5.86
N LYS A 126 -5.96 -28.43 5.28
CA LYS A 126 -4.55 -28.57 5.68
C LYS A 126 -4.07 -27.44 6.60
N LEU A 127 -4.92 -26.46 6.90
CA LEU A 127 -4.55 -25.32 7.72
C LEU A 127 -4.13 -25.76 9.13
N ARG A 128 -2.92 -25.43 9.53
CA ARG A 128 -2.33 -25.75 10.83
C ARG A 128 -2.22 -24.54 11.74
N PHE A 129 -1.97 -23.37 11.16
CA PHE A 129 -1.75 -22.12 11.89
C PHE A 129 -2.69 -21.04 11.36
N LEU A 130 -3.54 -20.51 12.24
CA LEU A 130 -4.46 -19.41 11.92
C LEU A 130 -4.26 -18.28 12.92
N HIS A 131 -3.84 -17.12 12.41
CA HIS A 131 -3.70 -15.90 13.18
C HIS A 131 -4.63 -14.83 12.62
N ILE A 132 -5.55 -14.33 13.45
CA ILE A 132 -6.44 -13.22 13.12
C ILE A 132 -6.14 -12.08 14.07
N LEU A 133 -5.62 -10.99 13.55
CA LEU A 133 -5.29 -9.78 14.29
C LEU A 133 -6.22 -8.64 13.86
N VAL A 134 -6.90 -8.04 14.82
CA VAL A 134 -7.70 -6.84 14.60
C VAL A 134 -7.02 -5.69 15.32
N SER A 135 -6.27 -4.89 14.57
CA SER A 135 -5.57 -3.72 15.09
C SER A 135 -6.54 -2.56 15.24
N SER A 136 -7.27 -2.48 16.35
CA SER A 136 -8.01 -1.27 16.71
C SER A 136 -7.28 -0.48 17.76
N SER A 137 -7.09 0.80 17.52
CA SER A 137 -6.59 1.74 18.53
C SER A 137 -7.53 1.74 19.76
N TRP A 138 -7.04 1.21 20.91
CA TRP A 138 -7.53 1.43 22.28
C TRP A 138 -9.04 1.25 22.60
N GLY A 139 -9.81 0.54 21.78
CA GLY A 139 -11.18 0.21 22.10
C GLY A 139 -11.66 -0.92 21.21
N GLY A 140 -11.63 -2.16 21.69
CA GLY A 140 -11.89 -3.34 20.87
C GLY A 140 -13.08 -3.19 19.92
N VAL A 141 -12.85 -3.39 18.64
CA VAL A 141 -13.93 -3.52 17.66
C VAL A 141 -14.69 -4.81 18.00
N ASN A 142 -15.99 -4.73 18.18
CA ASN A 142 -16.82 -5.91 18.34
C ASN A 142 -16.91 -6.64 16.99
N VAL A 143 -15.97 -7.55 16.75
CA VAL A 143 -16.04 -8.44 15.60
C VAL A 143 -17.09 -9.48 15.88
N THR A 144 -18.07 -9.59 15.00
CA THR A 144 -19.11 -10.62 15.09
C THR A 144 -18.62 -11.90 14.41
N LEU A 145 -18.48 -12.97 15.22
CA LEU A 145 -18.18 -14.32 14.74
C LEU A 145 -19.51 -15.10 14.62
N GLU A 146 -19.84 -15.55 13.41
CA GLU A 146 -21.04 -16.37 13.22
C GLU A 146 -20.82 -17.82 13.70
N PRO A 147 -21.89 -18.55 14.12
CA PRO A 147 -21.77 -19.96 14.41
C PRO A 147 -21.21 -20.75 13.23
N GLY A 148 -20.25 -21.64 13.47
CA GLY A 148 -19.67 -22.48 12.42
C GLY A 148 -18.54 -21.83 11.61
N VAL A 149 -18.00 -20.68 12.03
CA VAL A 149 -16.85 -20.01 11.39
C VAL A 149 -15.66 -20.97 11.20
N PHE A 150 -15.34 -21.78 12.19
CA PHE A 150 -14.19 -22.70 12.16
C PHE A 150 -14.53 -24.11 11.63
N GLN A 151 -15.69 -24.29 11.02
CA GLN A 151 -16.03 -25.58 10.40
C GLN A 151 -15.05 -25.89 9.25
N GLY A 152 -14.59 -27.15 9.20
CA GLY A 152 -13.65 -27.63 8.20
C GLY A 152 -12.18 -27.54 8.58
N LEU A 153 -11.82 -26.82 9.65
CA LEU A 153 -10.43 -26.69 10.11
C LEU A 153 -9.94 -27.89 10.94
N SER A 154 -10.07 -29.08 10.40
CA SER A 154 -9.77 -30.34 11.10
C SER A 154 -8.27 -30.56 11.39
N SER A 155 -7.38 -29.83 10.76
CA SER A 155 -5.92 -29.93 10.93
C SER A 155 -5.32 -28.81 11.77
N LEU A 156 -6.13 -27.87 12.27
CA LEU A 156 -5.63 -26.70 12.97
C LEU A 156 -4.92 -27.08 14.28
N GLU A 157 -3.67 -26.62 14.43
CA GLU A 157 -2.84 -26.88 15.61
C GLU A 157 -2.69 -25.63 16.49
N GLU A 158 -2.67 -24.44 15.88
CA GLU A 158 -2.48 -23.18 16.58
C GLU A 158 -3.51 -22.15 16.09
N LEU A 159 -4.26 -21.55 17.03
CA LEU A 159 -5.22 -20.48 16.78
C LEU A 159 -4.84 -19.25 17.59
N THR A 160 -4.65 -18.13 16.92
CA THR A 160 -4.45 -16.82 17.55
C THR A 160 -5.55 -15.86 17.12
N LEU A 161 -6.27 -15.32 18.11
CA LEU A 161 -7.31 -14.32 17.95
C LEU A 161 -6.91 -13.08 18.74
N ALA A 162 -6.54 -12.00 18.08
CA ALA A 162 -6.07 -10.80 18.76
C ALA A 162 -6.97 -9.59 18.46
N GLY A 163 -7.29 -8.82 19.49
CA GLY A 163 -8.09 -7.60 19.38
C GLY A 163 -9.59 -7.81 19.20
N MET A 164 -10.08 -9.03 19.44
CA MET A 164 -11.49 -9.40 19.31
C MET A 164 -12.11 -9.71 20.68
N SER A 165 -13.29 -9.15 20.96
CA SER A 165 -14.04 -9.52 22.15
C SER A 165 -14.77 -10.85 21.94
N LEU A 166 -14.42 -11.85 22.72
CA LEU A 166 -15.12 -13.15 22.72
C LEU A 166 -16.32 -13.19 23.70
N ALA A 167 -16.58 -12.13 24.43
CA ALA A 167 -17.69 -12.08 25.40
C ALA A 167 -19.08 -12.28 24.77
N LEU A 168 -19.21 -12.00 23.48
CA LEU A 168 -20.43 -12.19 22.70
C LEU A 168 -20.32 -13.35 21.69
N ALA A 169 -19.29 -14.18 21.82
CA ALA A 169 -19.10 -15.30 20.90
C ALA A 169 -20.24 -16.35 21.07
N PRO A 170 -20.71 -16.93 19.96
CA PRO A 170 -21.75 -17.98 20.06
C PRO A 170 -21.24 -19.20 20.81
N PRO A 171 -22.07 -19.85 21.59
CA PRO A 171 -21.71 -21.12 22.23
C PRO A 171 -21.35 -22.16 21.15
N ALA A 172 -20.44 -23.06 21.45
CA ALA A 172 -19.94 -24.09 20.53
C ALA A 172 -19.09 -23.54 19.34
N LEU A 173 -18.63 -22.30 19.41
CA LEU A 173 -17.76 -21.69 18.37
C LEU A 173 -16.49 -22.51 18.13
N LEU A 174 -15.88 -23.05 19.20
CA LEU A 174 -14.61 -23.75 19.16
C LEU A 174 -14.74 -25.27 19.00
N ASP A 175 -15.95 -25.80 18.94
CA ASP A 175 -16.20 -27.26 18.86
C ASP A 175 -15.52 -27.97 17.68
N PRO A 176 -15.39 -27.36 16.49
CA PRO A 176 -14.72 -28.02 15.36
C PRO A 176 -13.21 -28.22 15.55
N LEU A 177 -12.59 -27.54 16.53
CA LEU A 177 -11.15 -27.41 16.67
C LEU A 177 -10.50 -28.50 17.51
N VAL A 178 -10.71 -29.75 17.13
CA VAL A 178 -10.30 -30.94 17.93
C VAL A 178 -8.78 -31.18 17.99
N ARG A 179 -7.99 -30.59 17.08
CA ARG A 179 -6.52 -30.81 17.02
C ARG A 179 -5.70 -29.64 17.56
N VAL A 180 -6.34 -28.55 17.96
CA VAL A 180 -5.65 -27.36 18.46
C VAL A 180 -4.85 -27.70 19.71
N ARG A 181 -3.56 -27.34 19.67
CA ARG A 181 -2.60 -27.48 20.77
C ARG A 181 -2.33 -26.17 21.49
N SER A 182 -2.38 -25.08 20.75
CA SER A 182 -2.16 -23.72 21.26
C SER A 182 -3.32 -22.83 20.87
N LEU A 183 -3.94 -22.24 21.89
CA LEU A 183 -4.98 -21.22 21.73
C LEU A 183 -4.49 -19.93 22.38
N ARG A 184 -4.35 -18.89 21.57
CA ARG A 184 -4.04 -17.54 22.03
C ARG A 184 -5.18 -16.61 21.71
N VAL A 185 -5.69 -15.92 22.76
CA VAL A 185 -6.72 -14.88 22.62
C VAL A 185 -6.22 -13.62 23.29
N ASP A 186 -5.80 -12.66 22.50
CA ASP A 186 -5.30 -11.37 22.97
C ASP A 186 -6.46 -10.37 23.02
N ARG A 187 -6.63 -9.69 24.18
CA ARG A 187 -7.69 -8.69 24.41
C ARG A 187 -9.12 -9.24 24.23
N ALA A 188 -9.40 -10.41 24.78
CA ALA A 188 -10.71 -11.05 24.68
C ALA A 188 -11.87 -10.25 25.29
N GLY A 189 -11.59 -9.24 26.11
CA GLY A 189 -12.62 -8.38 26.74
C GLY A 189 -13.41 -9.05 27.86
N ALA A 190 -12.98 -10.22 28.36
CA ALA A 190 -13.63 -10.95 29.43
C ALA A 190 -13.16 -10.47 30.80
N ARG A 191 -14.07 -10.20 31.72
CA ARG A 191 -13.74 -9.76 33.09
C ARG A 191 -13.34 -10.89 34.02
N ASP A 192 -13.84 -12.07 33.75
CA ASP A 192 -13.60 -13.29 34.53
C ASP A 192 -13.06 -14.39 33.60
N LEU A 193 -12.09 -15.13 34.13
CA LEU A 193 -11.49 -16.27 33.45
C LEU A 193 -12.51 -17.38 33.14
N GLY A 194 -13.52 -17.51 34.00
CA GLY A 194 -14.61 -18.49 33.84
C GLY A 194 -15.43 -18.29 32.57
N GLU A 195 -15.66 -17.06 32.17
CA GLU A 195 -16.36 -16.73 30.92
C GLU A 195 -15.64 -17.32 29.71
N LEU A 196 -14.29 -17.20 29.66
CA LEU A 196 -13.48 -17.74 28.60
C LEU A 196 -13.40 -19.26 28.60
N PHE A 197 -13.35 -19.87 29.77
CA PHE A 197 -13.32 -21.34 29.89
C PHE A 197 -14.60 -21.97 29.40
N CYS A 198 -15.72 -21.26 29.48
CA CYS A 198 -17.01 -21.74 28.99
C CYS A 198 -17.12 -21.78 27.46
N LEU A 199 -16.21 -21.08 26.76
CA LEU A 199 -16.12 -21.16 25.32
C LEU A 199 -15.27 -22.34 24.84
N LEU A 200 -14.46 -22.94 25.73
CA LEU A 200 -13.63 -24.08 25.40
C LEU A 200 -14.46 -25.34 25.22
N SER A 201 -14.33 -25.97 24.07
CA SER A 201 -15.00 -27.21 23.77
C SER A 201 -14.34 -28.40 24.49
N PRO A 202 -15.11 -29.30 25.12
CA PRO A 202 -14.57 -30.55 25.67
C PRO A 202 -13.85 -31.42 24.63
N GLY A 203 -14.15 -31.21 23.32
CA GLY A 203 -13.54 -31.93 22.21
C GLY A 203 -12.09 -31.50 21.88
N MET A 204 -11.59 -30.39 22.43
CA MET A 204 -10.23 -29.90 22.22
C MET A 204 -9.20 -30.74 23.02
N GLU A 205 -9.16 -32.03 22.79
CA GLU A 205 -8.37 -32.96 23.58
C GLU A 205 -6.85 -32.74 23.56
N LYS A 206 -6.33 -32.02 22.60
CA LYS A 206 -4.90 -31.76 22.39
C LYS A 206 -4.42 -30.43 22.93
N LEU A 207 -5.28 -29.61 23.52
CA LEU A 207 -4.94 -28.29 23.99
C LEU A 207 -3.94 -28.36 25.15
N GLU A 208 -2.74 -27.84 24.95
CA GLU A 208 -1.66 -27.79 25.92
C GLU A 208 -1.29 -26.35 26.33
N THR A 209 -1.49 -25.39 25.45
CA THR A 209 -1.14 -23.97 25.65
C THR A 209 -2.38 -23.11 25.54
N LEU A 210 -2.64 -22.33 26.60
CA LEU A 210 -3.70 -21.33 26.64
C LEU A 210 -3.10 -19.98 27.01
N GLU A 211 -3.13 -19.05 26.05
CA GLU A 211 -2.59 -17.69 26.22
C GLU A 211 -3.74 -16.68 26.10
N LEU A 212 -3.93 -15.88 27.13
CA LEU A 212 -4.99 -14.87 27.24
C LEU A 212 -4.41 -13.49 27.62
N PRO A 213 -3.37 -13.00 26.91
CA PRO A 213 -2.73 -11.76 27.29
C PRO A 213 -3.66 -10.56 27.08
N GLY A 214 -3.60 -9.58 27.98
CA GLY A 214 -4.33 -8.32 27.86
C GLY A 214 -5.86 -8.46 27.79
N SER A 215 -6.43 -9.61 28.17
CA SER A 215 -7.85 -9.92 27.98
C SER A 215 -8.78 -9.26 29.01
N MET A 216 -8.26 -8.32 29.83
CA MET A 216 -8.98 -7.57 30.87
C MET A 216 -9.46 -8.43 32.05
N VAL A 217 -8.91 -9.63 32.22
CA VAL A 217 -9.22 -10.51 33.34
C VAL A 217 -8.81 -9.85 34.66
N SER A 218 -9.78 -9.57 35.51
CA SER A 218 -9.56 -8.91 36.81
C SER A 218 -9.63 -9.87 38.00
N SER A 219 -10.24 -11.04 37.82
CA SER A 219 -10.37 -12.04 38.86
C SER A 219 -10.25 -13.47 38.29
N ILE A 220 -9.67 -14.35 39.13
CA ILE A 220 -9.60 -15.78 38.86
C ILE A 220 -10.47 -16.45 39.92
N GLN A 221 -11.70 -16.76 39.53
CA GLN A 221 -12.70 -17.28 40.44
C GLN A 221 -12.86 -18.81 40.24
N ASN A 222 -13.42 -19.44 41.25
CA ASN A 222 -13.79 -20.85 41.21
C ASN A 222 -15.30 -20.93 40.85
N GLY A 223 -15.64 -21.21 39.61
CA GLY A 223 -17.05 -21.15 39.18
C GLY A 223 -17.39 -22.17 38.11
N GLY A 224 -18.64 -22.17 37.69
CA GLY A 224 -19.16 -22.89 36.53
C GLY A 224 -19.64 -21.94 35.46
N CYS A 225 -19.98 -22.49 34.30
CA CYS A 225 -20.55 -21.74 33.20
C CYS A 225 -22.01 -21.33 33.51
N SER A 226 -22.42 -20.16 33.02
CA SER A 226 -23.82 -19.72 33.13
C SER A 226 -24.75 -20.79 32.56
N GLY A 227 -25.66 -21.31 33.36
CA GLY A 227 -26.60 -22.39 32.95
C GLY A 227 -26.30 -23.78 33.50
N SER A 228 -25.57 -23.86 34.61
CA SER A 228 -25.35 -25.17 35.38
C SER A 228 -24.33 -26.13 34.74
N ASN A 229 -23.64 -25.79 33.69
CA ASN A 229 -22.58 -26.62 33.13
C ASN A 229 -21.27 -26.44 33.92
N PRO A 230 -20.62 -27.52 34.38
CA PRO A 230 -19.31 -27.44 34.99
C PRO A 230 -18.26 -27.02 33.94
N TRP A 231 -17.18 -26.39 34.40
CA TRP A 231 -16.02 -26.16 33.54
C TRP A 231 -15.52 -27.44 32.88
N PRO A 232 -14.90 -27.39 31.71
CA PRO A 232 -14.32 -28.56 31.05
C PRO A 232 -13.04 -28.99 31.79
N THR A 233 -13.20 -29.53 33.01
CA THR A 233 -12.11 -29.87 33.94
C THR A 233 -11.10 -30.84 33.35
N VAL A 234 -11.56 -31.81 32.55
CA VAL A 234 -10.67 -32.76 31.86
C VAL A 234 -9.74 -32.06 30.89
N LEU A 235 -10.25 -31.08 30.12
CA LEU A 235 -9.47 -30.27 29.19
C LEU A 235 -8.47 -29.40 29.95
N LEU A 236 -8.97 -28.64 30.95
CA LEU A 236 -8.14 -27.72 31.73
C LEU A 236 -7.01 -28.45 32.46
N SER A 237 -7.21 -29.70 32.88
CA SER A 237 -6.18 -30.53 33.52
C SER A 237 -4.99 -30.89 32.59
N ARG A 238 -5.17 -30.79 31.27
CA ARG A 238 -4.10 -31.06 30.27
C ARG A 238 -3.23 -29.82 29.92
N ILE A 239 -3.71 -28.62 30.26
CA ILE A 239 -2.99 -27.37 29.94
C ILE A 239 -1.67 -27.36 30.71
N ARG A 240 -0.60 -27.11 29.96
CA ARG A 240 0.79 -27.01 30.45
C ARG A 240 1.24 -25.57 30.56
N ILE A 241 0.80 -24.70 29.68
CA ILE A 241 1.17 -23.29 29.64
C ILE A 241 -0.10 -22.47 29.76
N LEU A 242 -0.16 -21.63 30.80
CA LEU A 242 -1.21 -20.66 31.00
C LEU A 242 -0.59 -19.26 31.07
N ASP A 243 -0.87 -18.44 30.07
CA ASP A 243 -0.40 -17.06 30.03
C ASP A 243 -1.58 -16.10 30.24
N LEU A 244 -1.53 -15.38 31.37
CA LEU A 244 -2.44 -14.32 31.75
C LEU A 244 -1.70 -12.97 31.87
N SER A 245 -0.59 -12.81 31.15
CA SER A 245 0.18 -11.58 31.15
C SER A 245 -0.63 -10.40 30.58
N GLY A 246 -0.34 -9.18 31.04
CA GLY A 246 -1.06 -7.99 30.61
C GLY A 246 -2.51 -7.89 31.10
N ASN A 247 -2.92 -8.72 32.06
CA ASN A 247 -4.27 -8.68 32.66
C ASN A 247 -4.25 -7.97 34.02
N PRO A 248 -5.28 -7.16 34.35
CA PRO A 248 -5.33 -6.44 35.63
C PRO A 248 -5.83 -7.37 36.78
N VAL A 249 -5.15 -8.50 37.01
CA VAL A 249 -5.58 -9.47 38.02
C VAL A 249 -5.46 -8.87 39.41
N ARG A 250 -6.61 -8.75 40.11
CA ARG A 250 -6.72 -8.20 41.48
C ARG A 250 -7.03 -9.25 42.52
N ARG A 251 -7.63 -10.35 42.12
CA ARG A 251 -8.11 -11.40 43.04
C ARG A 251 -7.92 -12.80 42.46
N VAL A 252 -7.36 -13.67 43.28
CA VAL A 252 -7.26 -15.11 42.98
C VAL A 252 -7.97 -15.87 44.10
N GLU A 253 -9.04 -16.58 43.76
CA GLU A 253 -9.81 -17.32 44.75
C GLU A 253 -9.14 -18.63 45.18
N PRO A 254 -9.41 -19.09 46.40
CA PRO A 254 -8.91 -20.40 46.85
C PRO A 254 -9.34 -21.53 45.92
N LYS A 255 -8.39 -22.43 45.60
CA LYS A 255 -8.59 -23.58 44.71
C LYS A 255 -9.00 -23.27 43.26
N SER A 256 -8.96 -22.00 42.83
CA SER A 256 -9.33 -21.60 41.46
C SER A 256 -8.39 -22.13 40.37
N LEU A 257 -7.13 -22.41 40.68
CA LEU A 257 -6.16 -23.03 39.79
C LEU A 257 -5.98 -24.52 39.98
N SER A 258 -6.79 -25.19 40.87
CA SER A 258 -6.68 -26.62 41.13
C SER A 258 -7.08 -27.51 39.94
N VAL A 259 -7.79 -26.96 38.97
CA VAL A 259 -8.17 -27.63 37.73
C VAL A 259 -7.00 -27.93 36.81
N PHE A 260 -5.90 -27.12 36.90
CA PHE A 260 -4.72 -27.25 36.07
C PHE A 260 -3.70 -28.21 36.71
N GLN A 261 -3.90 -29.50 36.53
CA GLN A 261 -3.05 -30.54 37.19
C GLN A 261 -1.65 -30.67 36.59
N ASN A 262 -1.50 -30.35 35.29
CA ASN A 262 -0.25 -30.53 34.54
C ASN A 262 0.43 -29.18 34.15
N LEU A 263 0.11 -28.10 34.85
CA LEU A 263 0.64 -26.79 34.55
C LEU A 263 2.15 -26.74 34.76
N SER A 264 2.92 -26.43 33.72
CA SER A 264 4.37 -26.28 33.76
C SER A 264 4.83 -24.81 33.74
N SER A 265 4.04 -23.92 33.12
CA SER A 265 4.36 -22.50 33.02
C SER A 265 3.11 -21.66 33.32
N LEU A 266 3.27 -20.67 34.19
CA LEU A 266 2.23 -19.69 34.53
C LEU A 266 2.79 -18.29 34.43
N SER A 267 2.12 -17.44 33.62
CA SER A 267 2.42 -16.00 33.51
C SER A 267 1.24 -15.21 34.05
N LEU A 268 1.49 -14.28 34.96
CA LEU A 268 0.49 -13.41 35.56
C LEU A 268 0.97 -11.96 35.61
N SER A 269 0.09 -11.05 35.23
CA SER A 269 0.24 -9.64 35.55
C SER A 269 -0.72 -9.25 36.67
N VAL A 270 -0.19 -8.65 37.71
CA VAL A 270 -0.95 -8.39 38.94
C VAL A 270 -1.06 -6.89 39.20
N VAL A 271 -2.17 -6.44 39.75
CA VAL A 271 -2.36 -5.05 40.19
C VAL A 271 -2.01 -4.92 41.68
N ASP A 272 -2.64 -5.73 42.51
CA ASP A 272 -2.46 -5.71 43.99
C ASP A 272 -2.66 -7.12 44.57
N VAL A 273 -2.35 -8.17 43.81
CA VAL A 273 -2.51 -9.53 44.30
C VAL A 273 -1.45 -9.83 45.34
N TRP A 274 -1.86 -10.13 46.54
CA TRP A 274 -0.98 -10.64 47.54
C TRP A 274 -0.47 -12.04 47.17
N VAL A 275 0.84 -12.24 47.17
CA VAL A 275 1.44 -13.52 46.84
C VAL A 275 0.81 -14.67 47.67
N GLY A 276 0.36 -14.38 48.89
CA GLY A 276 -0.39 -15.30 49.72
C GLY A 276 -1.70 -15.85 49.13
N GLN A 277 -2.35 -15.12 48.21
CA GLN A 277 -3.54 -15.63 47.50
C GLN A 277 -3.16 -16.78 46.53
N LEU A 278 -1.97 -16.74 45.92
CA LEU A 278 -1.48 -17.79 45.06
C LEU A 278 -1.23 -19.10 45.86
N TRP A 279 -0.92 -19.03 47.17
CA TRP A 279 -0.76 -20.23 47.98
C TRP A 279 -2.07 -20.99 48.14
N GLY A 280 -3.20 -20.30 48.25
CA GLY A 280 -4.53 -20.85 48.37
C GLY A 280 -5.16 -21.27 47.05
N SER A 281 -4.59 -20.88 45.93
CA SER A 281 -5.16 -21.10 44.59
C SER A 281 -5.31 -22.56 44.17
N GLY A 282 -4.68 -23.49 44.88
CA GLY A 282 -4.72 -24.92 44.56
C GLY A 282 -3.81 -25.31 43.37
N MET A 283 -2.94 -24.40 42.97
CA MET A 283 -1.96 -24.64 41.91
C MET A 283 -1.07 -25.84 42.23
N GLY A 284 -0.86 -26.72 41.25
CA GLY A 284 0.03 -27.86 41.34
C GLY A 284 1.52 -27.48 41.25
N ARG A 285 2.37 -28.38 40.76
CA ARG A 285 3.75 -28.11 40.47
C ARG A 285 3.87 -27.24 39.20
N VAL A 286 4.61 -26.14 39.26
CA VAL A 286 4.83 -25.20 38.12
C VAL A 286 6.32 -24.96 37.96
N ASN A 287 6.88 -25.34 36.82
CA ASN A 287 8.30 -25.22 36.58
C ASN A 287 8.74 -23.76 36.31
N LYS A 288 7.91 -23.00 35.59
CA LYS A 288 8.20 -21.60 35.19
C LYS A 288 7.10 -20.70 35.69
N LEU A 289 7.47 -19.66 36.44
CA LEU A 289 6.55 -18.65 36.96
C LEU A 289 7.02 -17.25 36.53
N TYR A 290 6.14 -16.55 35.78
CA TYR A 290 6.34 -15.18 35.35
C TYR A 290 5.34 -14.27 36.11
N LEU A 291 5.87 -13.32 36.87
CA LEU A 291 5.08 -12.32 37.57
C LEU A 291 5.49 -10.94 37.08
N SER A 292 4.51 -10.16 36.65
CA SER A 292 4.72 -8.78 36.24
C SER A 292 3.71 -7.83 36.87
N SER A 293 4.03 -6.54 36.98
CA SER A 293 3.04 -5.55 37.35
C SER A 293 2.20 -5.18 36.12
N TYR A 294 0.89 -5.10 36.29
CA TYR A 294 -0.04 -4.59 35.26
C TYR A 294 0.06 -3.07 35.08
N THR A 295 0.35 -2.36 36.18
CA THR A 295 0.51 -0.91 36.17
C THR A 295 2.01 -0.57 36.21
N LEU A 296 2.38 0.63 35.73
CA LEU A 296 3.74 1.15 35.88
C LEU A 296 4.13 1.38 37.35
N ARG A 297 3.23 1.15 38.31
CA ARG A 297 3.51 1.13 39.73
C ARG A 297 4.04 -0.24 40.10
N GLN A 298 5.16 -0.26 40.73
CA GLN A 298 5.80 -1.48 41.21
C GLN A 298 4.91 -2.13 42.29
N PHE A 299 4.71 -3.46 42.19
CA PHE A 299 4.12 -4.22 43.27
C PHE A 299 5.24 -4.67 44.25
N THR A 300 4.94 -4.74 45.55
CA THR A 300 5.93 -5.05 46.60
C THR A 300 5.68 -6.46 47.15
N PRO A 301 6.17 -7.53 46.48
CA PRO A 301 6.02 -8.86 47.06
C PRO A 301 6.99 -9.04 48.24
N SER A 302 6.52 -9.66 49.31
CA SER A 302 7.42 -10.21 50.28
C SER A 302 8.29 -11.30 49.68
N LEU A 303 9.59 -11.15 49.71
CA LEU A 303 10.51 -12.16 49.14
C LEU A 303 10.41 -13.51 49.89
N SER A 304 10.12 -13.48 51.20
CA SER A 304 9.84 -14.69 51.97
C SER A 304 8.62 -15.46 51.44
N ASP A 305 7.58 -14.72 51.03
CA ASP A 305 6.37 -15.31 50.49
C ASP A 305 6.60 -15.86 49.10
N LEU A 306 7.38 -15.16 48.27
CA LEU A 306 7.81 -15.67 46.95
C LEU A 306 8.61 -16.95 47.09
N CYS A 307 9.58 -17.02 48.04
CA CYS A 307 10.36 -18.24 48.26
C CYS A 307 9.52 -19.38 48.76
N THR A 308 8.56 -19.11 49.63
CA THR A 308 7.59 -20.12 50.05
C THR A 308 6.75 -20.65 48.88
N LEU A 309 6.34 -19.77 47.97
CA LEU A 309 5.61 -20.15 46.76
C LEU A 309 6.52 -21.01 45.83
N VAL A 310 7.76 -20.59 45.60
CA VAL A 310 8.74 -21.34 44.80
C VAL A 310 8.93 -22.76 45.32
N VAL A 311 9.16 -22.92 46.62
CA VAL A 311 9.36 -24.24 47.27
C VAL A 311 8.10 -25.09 47.20
N LYS A 312 6.96 -24.51 47.54
CA LYS A 312 5.68 -25.24 47.59
C LYS A 312 5.26 -25.80 46.23
N HIS A 313 5.48 -25.02 45.17
CA HIS A 313 5.05 -25.39 43.84
C HIS A 313 6.18 -25.90 42.95
N GLY A 314 7.40 -26.04 43.47
CA GLY A 314 8.54 -26.61 42.76
C GLY A 314 8.97 -25.78 41.56
N VAL A 315 8.98 -24.43 41.68
CA VAL A 315 9.33 -23.52 40.61
C VAL A 315 10.85 -23.58 40.36
N GLU A 316 11.23 -23.90 39.12
CA GLU A 316 12.63 -23.97 38.68
C GLU A 316 13.09 -22.66 38.06
N SER A 317 12.18 -21.92 37.41
CA SER A 317 12.47 -20.62 36.76
C SER A 317 11.48 -19.58 37.25
N LEU A 318 11.99 -18.53 37.90
CA LEU A 318 11.23 -17.39 38.38
C LEU A 318 11.59 -16.13 37.62
N ASN A 319 10.63 -15.49 36.97
CA ASN A 319 10.80 -14.23 36.29
C ASN A 319 9.93 -13.14 36.92
N LEU A 320 10.56 -12.05 37.31
CA LEU A 320 9.94 -10.91 37.94
C LEU A 320 10.14 -9.64 37.08
N HIS A 321 9.05 -8.97 36.76
CA HIS A 321 9.10 -7.75 35.97
C HIS A 321 8.31 -6.63 36.66
N LEU A 322 8.94 -5.46 36.85
CA LEU A 322 8.37 -4.33 37.60
C LEU A 322 7.92 -4.69 39.02
N ALA A 323 8.65 -5.56 39.73
CA ALA A 323 8.42 -5.89 41.11
C ALA A 323 9.37 -5.07 42.01
N LEU A 324 8.86 -4.26 42.97
CA LEU A 324 9.70 -3.59 43.92
C LEU A 324 10.16 -4.58 45.02
N ILE A 325 11.38 -5.06 44.89
CA ILE A 325 11.97 -6.01 45.82
C ILE A 325 12.86 -5.24 46.77
N THR A 326 12.38 -4.98 48.00
CA THR A 326 13.04 -4.10 48.95
C THR A 326 14.19 -4.73 49.73
N ALA A 327 14.33 -6.06 49.74
CA ALA A 327 15.39 -6.74 50.43
C ALA A 327 15.64 -8.18 49.95
N PHE A 328 16.61 -8.34 49.07
CA PHE A 328 17.22 -9.64 48.83
C PHE A 328 18.26 -9.91 49.91
N THR A 329 17.97 -10.79 50.86
CA THR A 329 18.94 -11.24 51.85
C THR A 329 19.35 -12.67 51.62
N ALA A 330 20.60 -13.02 51.93
CA ALA A 330 21.13 -14.36 51.77
C ALA A 330 20.27 -15.43 52.49
N GLU A 331 19.70 -15.01 53.65
CA GLU A 331 18.89 -15.92 54.46
C GLU A 331 17.52 -16.23 53.79
N VAL A 332 16.96 -15.25 53.13
CA VAL A 332 15.70 -15.43 52.40
C VAL A 332 15.93 -16.30 51.15
N MET A 333 17.02 -16.05 50.44
CA MET A 333 17.33 -16.84 49.23
C MET A 333 17.70 -18.29 49.55
N LYS A 334 18.29 -18.59 50.72
CA LYS A 334 18.42 -19.96 51.20
C LYS A 334 17.09 -20.66 51.42
N ARG A 335 16.07 -19.91 51.79
CA ARG A 335 14.67 -20.42 51.95
C ARG A 335 13.97 -20.70 50.62
N CYS A 336 14.37 -20.08 49.50
CA CYS A 336 13.86 -20.39 48.18
C CYS A 336 14.16 -21.84 47.74
N GLY A 337 14.94 -22.57 48.51
CA GLY A 337 15.23 -23.97 48.39
C GLY A 337 16.07 -24.38 47.21
N PRO A 338 16.46 -25.68 47.21
CA PRO A 338 17.36 -26.19 46.18
C PRO A 338 16.78 -26.35 44.79
N GLY A 339 15.50 -25.98 44.58
CA GLY A 339 14.79 -26.18 43.30
C GLY A 339 14.94 -25.05 42.28
N LEU A 340 15.24 -23.83 42.74
CA LEU A 340 15.32 -22.66 41.82
C LEU A 340 16.61 -22.68 41.01
N ARG A 341 16.49 -22.82 39.70
CA ARG A 341 17.61 -22.87 38.76
C ARG A 341 17.83 -21.57 37.99
N GLN A 342 16.76 -20.86 37.71
CA GLN A 342 16.80 -19.62 36.94
C GLN A 342 16.05 -18.51 37.66
N LEU A 343 16.69 -17.35 37.77
CA LEU A 343 16.09 -16.15 38.31
C LEU A 343 16.31 -15.00 37.32
N SER A 344 15.21 -14.38 36.90
CA SER A 344 15.23 -13.18 36.06
C SER A 344 14.50 -12.05 36.78
N VAL A 345 15.18 -10.90 36.87
CA VAL A 345 14.61 -9.67 37.44
C VAL A 345 14.81 -8.55 36.42
N THR A 346 13.73 -7.90 36.03
CA THR A 346 13.78 -6.87 35.00
C THR A 346 13.05 -5.61 35.45
N SER A 347 13.60 -4.43 35.08
CA SER A 347 13.02 -3.13 35.33
C SER A 347 12.85 -2.76 36.81
N GLU A 348 13.84 -3.10 37.65
CA GLU A 348 13.87 -2.85 39.09
C GLU A 348 14.98 -1.86 39.50
N ASP A 349 14.82 -1.25 40.66
CA ASP A 349 15.89 -0.45 41.25
C ASP A 349 16.63 -1.25 42.35
N LEU A 350 17.73 -1.91 41.95
CA LEU A 350 18.59 -2.70 42.79
C LEU A 350 19.95 -1.98 43.07
N SER A 351 20.01 -0.69 42.86
CA SER A 351 21.25 0.12 42.93
C SER A 351 22.04 -0.01 44.25
N GLY A 352 21.34 -0.27 45.35
CA GLY A 352 21.93 -0.42 46.70
C GLY A 352 22.22 -1.88 47.12
N MET A 353 22.06 -2.84 46.20
CA MET A 353 22.16 -4.25 46.56
C MET A 353 23.62 -4.75 46.49
N ASP A 354 24.07 -5.40 47.54
CA ASP A 354 25.30 -6.17 47.53
C ASP A 354 25.00 -7.62 47.09
N LEU A 355 25.55 -8.02 45.92
CA LEU A 355 25.31 -9.33 45.34
C LEU A 355 26.20 -10.40 45.97
N GLY A 356 27.21 -10.03 46.72
CA GLY A 356 28.17 -10.96 47.40
C GLY A 356 27.53 -11.90 48.41
N PHE A 357 26.39 -11.57 48.97
CA PHE A 357 25.67 -12.42 49.95
C PHE A 357 24.96 -13.62 49.31
N TRP A 358 24.85 -13.67 47.99
CA TRP A 358 24.17 -14.78 47.29
C TRP A 358 25.02 -16.05 47.24
N THR A 359 26.25 -16.04 47.77
CA THR A 359 27.19 -17.16 47.80
C THR A 359 26.71 -18.40 48.52
N GLY A 360 25.47 -18.51 48.94
CA GLY A 360 24.90 -19.66 49.64
C GLY A 360 23.81 -20.43 48.87
N THR A 361 23.42 -19.97 47.68
CA THR A 361 22.31 -20.54 46.94
C THR A 361 22.76 -21.50 45.84
N GLY A 362 23.70 -22.32 46.09
CA GLY A 362 24.49 -23.21 45.21
C GLY A 362 23.85 -24.00 44.09
N GLN A 363 22.59 -23.65 43.69
CA GLN A 363 21.86 -24.35 42.62
C GLN A 363 21.36 -23.47 41.49
N ILE A 364 21.49 -22.14 41.62
CA ILE A 364 21.09 -21.22 40.53
C ILE A 364 22.12 -21.39 39.39
N GLN A 365 21.60 -21.74 38.21
CA GLN A 365 22.36 -21.91 36.97
C GLN A 365 22.26 -20.68 36.04
N GLY A 366 21.14 -19.97 36.05
CA GLY A 366 20.93 -18.75 35.28
C GLY A 366 20.49 -17.59 36.14
N LEU A 367 21.21 -16.48 36.05
CA LEU A 367 20.83 -15.22 36.69
C LEU A 367 20.76 -14.12 35.64
N MET A 368 19.62 -13.45 35.58
CA MET A 368 19.37 -12.37 34.65
C MET A 368 18.85 -11.14 35.41
N MET A 369 19.54 -10.03 35.31
CA MET A 369 19.17 -8.75 35.91
C MET A 369 19.31 -7.66 34.87
N VAL A 370 18.20 -7.25 34.28
CA VAL A 370 18.15 -6.31 33.16
C VAL A 370 17.43 -5.04 33.60
N LEU A 371 17.99 -3.87 33.24
CA LEU A 371 17.43 -2.56 33.63
C LEU A 371 17.27 -2.41 35.16
N THR A 372 18.18 -2.96 35.95
CA THR A 372 18.04 -2.99 37.40
C THR A 372 18.88 -1.91 38.11
N LYS A 373 19.51 -1.00 37.38
CA LYS A 373 20.34 0.12 37.89
C LYS A 373 21.50 -0.32 38.79
N LEU A 374 21.98 -1.56 38.65
CA LEU A 374 23.11 -2.04 39.43
C LEU A 374 24.36 -1.21 39.13
N THR A 375 24.99 -0.70 40.19
CA THR A 375 26.25 0.07 40.09
C THR A 375 27.47 -0.75 40.42
N ASN A 376 27.32 -1.85 41.17
CA ASN A 376 28.39 -2.77 41.55
C ASN A 376 27.93 -4.22 41.41
N ALA A 377 28.77 -5.05 40.87
CA ALA A 377 28.49 -6.46 40.65
C ALA A 377 29.55 -7.33 41.42
N SER A 378 29.82 -7.04 42.70
CA SER A 378 30.70 -7.81 43.53
C SER A 378 30.08 -9.15 43.94
N PHE A 379 30.27 -10.18 43.13
CA PHE A 379 29.73 -11.52 43.42
C PHE A 379 30.66 -12.38 44.25
N CYS A 380 31.99 -12.18 44.16
CA CYS A 380 32.95 -12.96 44.87
C CYS A 380 33.53 -12.18 46.05
N SER A 381 33.25 -12.62 47.26
CA SER A 381 33.76 -12.00 48.48
C SER A 381 35.25 -12.27 48.67
N ALA A 382 36.08 -11.29 49.07
CA ALA A 382 37.53 -11.36 49.21
C ALA A 382 38.07 -12.36 50.29
N GLY A 383 37.24 -13.18 50.87
CA GLY A 383 37.56 -14.10 51.99
C GLY A 383 37.38 -15.59 51.72
N GLY A 384 37.64 -16.11 50.52
CA GLY A 384 37.57 -17.55 50.26
C GLY A 384 36.12 -18.06 50.10
N GLY A 385 35.45 -17.52 49.11
CA GLY A 385 34.02 -17.71 48.90
C GLY A 385 33.65 -19.07 48.31
N ARG A 386 32.41 -19.40 48.51
CA ARG A 386 31.73 -20.55 47.91
C ARG A 386 31.62 -20.36 46.39
N VAL A 387 31.80 -21.44 45.67
CA VAL A 387 31.70 -21.50 44.22
C VAL A 387 30.26 -21.42 43.80
N TRP A 388 29.94 -20.58 42.79
CA TRP A 388 28.65 -20.51 42.13
C TRP A 388 28.51 -21.57 41.03
N ASN A 389 27.34 -22.14 40.94
CA ASN A 389 27.02 -23.09 39.85
C ASN A 389 26.37 -22.36 38.63
N LEU A 390 26.60 -21.06 38.50
CA LEU A 390 26.12 -20.30 37.38
C LEU A 390 26.72 -20.75 36.06
N THR A 391 25.89 -21.01 35.10
CA THR A 391 26.25 -21.22 33.70
C THR A 391 25.95 -20.00 32.82
N SER A 392 25.01 -19.17 33.22
CA SER A 392 24.65 -17.95 32.50
C SER A 392 24.41 -16.79 33.47
N LEU A 393 25.09 -15.68 33.23
CA LEU A 393 24.92 -14.42 33.94
C LEU A 393 24.65 -13.28 32.95
N ILE A 394 23.48 -12.64 33.05
CA ILE A 394 23.07 -11.55 32.18
C ILE A 394 22.80 -10.33 33.05
N LEU A 395 23.59 -9.27 32.85
CA LEU A 395 23.50 -7.99 33.54
C LEU A 395 23.33 -6.82 32.55
N HIS A 396 22.53 -7.06 31.52
CA HIS A 396 22.28 -6.14 30.41
C HIS A 396 21.56 -4.86 30.87
N GLU A 397 21.97 -3.71 30.29
CA GLU A 397 21.37 -2.39 30.57
C GLU A 397 21.33 -2.03 32.06
N ASN A 398 22.49 -2.04 32.70
CA ASN A 398 22.70 -1.60 34.08
C ASN A 398 23.65 -0.40 34.15
N HIS A 399 24.09 -0.05 35.36
CA HIS A 399 24.98 1.11 35.61
C HIS A 399 26.36 0.71 36.09
N LEU A 400 26.87 -0.47 35.70
CA LEU A 400 28.21 -0.92 36.07
C LEU A 400 29.27 -0.04 35.41
N THR A 401 30.23 0.46 36.17
CA THR A 401 31.26 1.40 35.70
C THR A 401 32.61 0.78 35.50
N GLU A 402 32.92 -0.29 36.24
CA GLU A 402 34.19 -1.02 36.17
C GLU A 402 34.01 -2.52 36.49
N ILE A 403 34.89 -3.33 36.05
CA ILE A 403 35.02 -4.73 36.47
C ILE A 403 36.31 -4.84 37.28
N THR A 404 36.16 -5.18 38.56
CA THR A 404 37.26 -5.25 39.51
C THR A 404 38.01 -6.59 39.40
N THR A 405 39.22 -6.65 39.99
CA THR A 405 40.06 -7.86 40.02
C THR A 405 39.33 -9.03 40.69
N ASP A 406 39.41 -10.21 40.07
CA ASP A 406 38.83 -11.49 40.51
C ASP A 406 37.31 -11.45 40.76
N GLN A 407 36.57 -10.48 40.18
CA GLN A 407 35.14 -10.25 40.41
C GLN A 407 34.25 -11.46 40.08
N PHE A 408 34.63 -12.29 39.10
CA PHE A 408 33.90 -13.48 38.66
C PHE A 408 34.67 -14.79 39.00
N SER A 409 35.73 -14.73 39.78
CA SER A 409 36.62 -15.88 40.08
C SER A 409 35.90 -17.04 40.76
N CYS A 410 34.79 -16.79 41.40
CA CYS A 410 33.96 -17.82 42.06
C CYS A 410 32.92 -18.51 41.12
N MET A 411 33.00 -18.28 39.80
CA MET A 411 32.04 -18.79 38.83
C MET A 411 32.72 -19.70 37.77
N PRO A 412 33.32 -20.81 38.14
CA PRO A 412 34.11 -21.64 37.21
C PRO A 412 33.27 -22.34 36.13
N LEU A 413 31.95 -22.45 36.32
CA LEU A 413 31.04 -23.10 35.38
C LEU A 413 30.37 -22.11 34.41
N LEU A 414 30.71 -20.82 34.48
CA LEU A 414 30.07 -19.81 33.66
C LEU A 414 30.45 -20.01 32.17
N GLU A 415 29.39 -20.17 31.34
CA GLU A 415 29.53 -20.34 29.89
C GLU A 415 29.16 -19.04 29.13
N ARG A 416 28.24 -18.24 29.68
CA ARG A 416 27.77 -17.00 29.12
C ARG A 416 27.78 -15.86 30.13
N LEU A 417 28.45 -14.76 29.78
CA LEU A 417 28.46 -13.51 30.53
C LEU A 417 28.04 -12.37 29.60
N ASP A 418 26.95 -11.73 29.93
CA ASP A 418 26.41 -10.59 29.21
C ASP A 418 26.43 -9.35 30.11
N LEU A 419 27.28 -8.38 29.77
CA LEU A 419 27.47 -7.10 30.45
C LEU A 419 27.14 -5.92 29.52
N SER A 420 26.39 -6.19 28.44
CA SER A 420 26.08 -5.21 27.45
C SER A 420 25.20 -4.06 27.99
N GLY A 421 25.28 -2.89 27.35
CA GLY A 421 24.47 -1.73 27.75
C GLY A 421 24.82 -1.14 29.12
N ASN A 422 26.05 -1.27 29.59
CA ASN A 422 26.52 -0.71 30.85
C ASN A 422 27.41 0.53 30.64
N HIS A 423 28.09 0.96 31.69
CA HIS A 423 29.02 2.09 31.66
C HIS A 423 30.46 1.71 31.98
N ILE A 424 30.83 0.46 31.69
CA ILE A 424 32.16 -0.09 31.97
C ILE A 424 33.20 0.65 31.14
N SER A 425 34.10 1.34 31.81
CA SER A 425 35.15 2.13 31.16
C SER A 425 36.50 1.42 31.09
N SER A 426 36.74 0.45 31.97
CA SER A 426 38.01 -0.30 32.06
C SER A 426 37.80 -1.68 32.66
N LEU A 427 38.66 -2.61 32.25
CA LEU A 427 38.83 -3.93 32.86
C LEU A 427 40.02 -3.86 33.80
N ALA A 428 39.84 -4.20 35.07
CA ALA A 428 40.97 -4.29 35.99
C ALA A 428 41.88 -5.49 35.65
N HIS A 429 43.12 -5.43 36.06
CA HIS A 429 44.00 -6.57 35.85
C HIS A 429 43.43 -7.87 36.44
N ARG A 430 43.39 -8.96 35.65
CA ARG A 430 42.76 -10.25 36.01
C ARG A 430 41.24 -10.19 36.31
N ALA A 431 40.55 -9.17 35.85
CA ALA A 431 39.12 -9.00 36.06
C ALA A 431 38.24 -10.17 35.61
N LEU A 432 38.64 -10.83 34.53
CA LEU A 432 37.93 -11.95 33.90
C LEU A 432 38.59 -13.34 34.21
N GLN A 433 39.42 -13.41 35.22
CA GLN A 433 40.00 -14.71 35.62
C GLN A 433 39.00 -15.57 36.40
N GLY A 434 39.18 -16.91 36.32
CA GLY A 434 38.35 -17.86 37.05
C GLY A 434 37.13 -18.37 36.33
N MET A 435 37.00 -18.05 35.04
CA MET A 435 35.89 -18.52 34.18
C MET A 435 36.42 -19.40 33.00
N PRO A 436 37.01 -20.57 33.25
CA PRO A 436 37.68 -21.38 32.21
C PRO A 436 36.72 -21.95 31.16
N LEU A 437 35.41 -21.99 31.44
CA LEU A 437 34.40 -22.51 30.54
C LEU A 437 33.64 -21.42 29.79
N LEU A 438 33.96 -20.11 29.98
CA LEU A 438 33.28 -19.03 29.35
C LEU A 438 33.42 -19.07 27.83
N ARG A 439 32.30 -19.21 27.14
CA ARG A 439 32.19 -19.29 25.68
C ARG A 439 31.71 -17.99 25.04
N VAL A 440 30.82 -17.27 25.70
CA VAL A 440 30.23 -16.05 25.19
C VAL A 440 30.44 -14.91 26.18
N LEU A 441 31.13 -13.86 25.74
CA LEU A 441 31.29 -12.61 26.49
C LEU A 441 30.75 -11.46 25.65
N ASP A 442 29.69 -10.83 26.16
CA ASP A 442 29.09 -9.66 25.55
C ASP A 442 29.40 -8.41 26.39
N LEU A 443 30.14 -7.49 25.81
CA LEU A 443 30.51 -6.18 26.36
C LEU A 443 30.02 -5.03 25.48
N THR A 444 29.06 -5.29 24.59
CA THR A 444 28.57 -4.28 23.65
C THR A 444 27.96 -3.08 24.38
N HIS A 445 28.01 -1.92 23.73
CA HIS A 445 27.39 -0.69 24.25
C HIS A 445 27.88 -0.30 25.67
N ASN A 446 29.20 -0.38 25.89
CA ASN A 446 29.87 0.10 27.09
C ASN A 446 30.74 1.34 26.77
N LYS A 447 31.63 1.70 27.72
CA LYS A 447 32.53 2.85 27.59
C LYS A 447 34.00 2.41 27.65
N ILE A 448 34.31 1.16 27.24
CA ILE A 448 35.69 0.61 27.26
C ILE A 448 36.53 1.44 26.30
N SER A 449 37.58 2.04 26.85
CA SER A 449 38.47 2.93 26.10
C SER A 449 39.82 2.31 25.77
N MET A 450 40.23 1.21 26.42
CA MET A 450 41.53 0.55 26.21
C MET A 450 41.40 -0.95 26.43
N LEU A 451 42.15 -1.74 25.68
CA LEU A 451 42.27 -3.20 25.83
C LEU A 451 43.73 -3.57 26.14
N GLY A 452 43.95 -4.13 27.33
CA GLY A 452 45.26 -4.60 27.80
C GLY A 452 45.62 -5.99 27.25
N ALA A 453 46.91 -6.34 27.24
CA ALA A 453 47.40 -7.58 26.68
C ALA A 453 46.86 -8.86 27.37
N ASP A 454 46.55 -8.76 28.66
CA ASP A 454 46.13 -9.89 29.48
C ASP A 454 44.64 -9.87 29.86
N ASP A 455 43.85 -8.91 29.33
CA ASP A 455 42.44 -8.72 29.69
C ASP A 455 41.58 -9.99 29.48
N PHE A 456 41.86 -10.75 28.44
CA PHE A 456 41.15 -11.99 28.12
C PHE A 456 41.92 -13.26 28.43
N GLU A 457 43.13 -13.19 29.06
CA GLU A 457 44.00 -14.32 29.29
C GLU A 457 43.33 -15.48 30.05
N GLY A 458 42.43 -15.16 30.97
CA GLY A 458 41.70 -16.12 31.81
C GLY A 458 40.57 -16.89 31.10
N LEU A 459 40.36 -16.68 29.80
CA LEU A 459 39.22 -17.20 29.04
C LEU A 459 39.59 -18.14 27.89
N PRO A 460 40.14 -19.33 28.18
CA PRO A 460 40.63 -20.24 27.12
C PRO A 460 39.54 -20.88 26.27
N ALA A 461 38.30 -20.91 26.74
CA ALA A 461 37.17 -21.50 26.04
C ALA A 461 36.35 -20.48 25.22
N LEU A 462 36.75 -19.21 25.18
CA LEU A 462 36.01 -18.14 24.56
C LEU A 462 35.81 -18.36 23.06
N GLU A 463 34.54 -18.37 22.65
CA GLU A 463 34.12 -18.56 21.26
C GLU A 463 33.56 -17.27 20.65
N VAL A 464 32.86 -16.46 21.45
CA VAL A 464 32.19 -15.23 21.02
C VAL A 464 32.60 -14.09 21.94
N LEU A 465 33.17 -13.02 21.36
CA LEU A 465 33.53 -11.78 22.06
C LEU A 465 32.93 -10.59 21.30
N LEU A 466 32.00 -9.90 21.95
CA LEU A 466 31.29 -8.76 21.38
C LEU A 466 31.70 -7.49 22.13
N LEU A 467 32.30 -6.52 21.44
CA LEU A 467 32.73 -5.22 21.95
C LEU A 467 32.11 -4.04 21.18
N GLU A 468 31.16 -4.30 20.30
CA GLU A 468 30.51 -3.27 19.48
C GLU A 468 29.87 -2.17 20.36
N GLY A 469 29.86 -0.93 19.89
CA GLY A 469 29.33 0.21 20.65
C GLY A 469 30.23 0.71 21.78
N ASN A 470 31.52 0.25 21.86
CA ASN A 470 32.54 0.87 22.71
C ASN A 470 33.40 1.83 21.88
N LYS A 471 34.02 2.82 22.56
CA LYS A 471 34.94 3.76 21.91
C LYS A 471 36.35 3.54 22.42
N ILE A 472 37.17 2.74 21.71
CA ILE A 472 38.52 2.40 22.09
C ILE A 472 39.47 3.49 21.61
N SER A 473 39.75 4.49 22.47
CA SER A 473 40.63 5.61 22.19
C SER A 473 42.02 5.50 22.82
N GLY A 474 42.19 4.67 23.86
CA GLY A 474 43.46 4.46 24.56
C GLY A 474 44.35 3.40 23.97
N GLY A 475 43.86 2.69 22.93
CA GLY A 475 44.66 1.68 22.24
C GLY A 475 44.28 0.23 22.56
N ILE A 476 44.79 -0.65 21.72
CA ILE A 476 44.69 -2.12 21.88
C ILE A 476 46.09 -2.67 21.99
N ALA A 477 46.35 -3.41 23.06
CA ALA A 477 47.67 -3.99 23.30
C ALA A 477 47.98 -5.09 22.29
N HIS A 478 49.28 -5.21 21.96
CA HIS A 478 49.73 -6.25 21.05
C HIS A 478 49.44 -7.65 21.57
N GLY A 479 48.85 -8.48 20.72
CA GLY A 479 48.58 -9.89 21.03
C GLY A 479 47.50 -10.07 22.10
N VAL A 480 46.59 -9.13 22.26
CA VAL A 480 45.46 -9.19 23.21
C VAL A 480 44.65 -10.49 23.05
N PHE A 481 44.54 -11.02 21.85
CA PHE A 481 43.79 -12.26 21.56
C PHE A 481 44.70 -13.49 21.36
N ARG A 482 45.96 -13.44 21.77
CA ARG A 482 46.97 -14.54 21.52
C ARG A 482 46.61 -15.90 22.11
N ARG A 483 45.78 -15.95 23.17
CA ARG A 483 45.38 -17.18 23.86
C ARG A 483 43.96 -17.66 23.53
N GLN A 484 43.18 -16.90 22.76
CA GLN A 484 41.79 -17.23 22.43
C GLN A 484 41.70 -18.10 21.16
N HIS A 485 42.31 -19.28 21.19
CA HIS A 485 42.36 -20.20 20.02
C HIS A 485 40.98 -20.75 19.58
N ARG A 486 39.94 -20.65 20.42
CA ARG A 486 38.58 -21.10 20.11
C ARG A 486 37.68 -20.02 19.60
N LEU A 487 38.17 -18.79 19.53
CA LEU A 487 37.38 -17.64 19.12
C LEU A 487 36.84 -17.84 17.69
N GLN A 488 35.51 -17.70 17.54
CA GLN A 488 34.78 -17.84 16.29
C GLN A 488 34.21 -16.51 15.83
N ASP A 489 33.65 -15.73 16.78
CA ASP A 489 33.07 -14.44 16.53
C ASP A 489 33.76 -13.36 17.35
N LEU A 490 34.30 -12.36 16.67
CA LEU A 490 34.90 -11.18 17.29
C LEU A 490 34.32 -9.92 16.68
N SER A 491 33.64 -9.11 17.48
CA SER A 491 33.28 -7.76 17.12
C SER A 491 34.05 -6.76 17.97
N LEU A 492 34.81 -5.89 17.33
CA LEU A 492 35.53 -4.79 17.98
C LEU A 492 34.65 -3.52 17.89
N GLY A 493 34.68 -2.74 18.98
CA GLY A 493 34.00 -1.43 19.01
C GLY A 493 34.68 -0.38 18.12
N GLU A 494 34.18 0.85 18.14
CA GLU A 494 34.80 1.95 17.42
C GLU A 494 36.23 2.21 17.94
N ILE A 495 37.22 1.92 17.10
CA ILE A 495 38.63 2.13 17.43
C ILE A 495 39.01 3.54 16.96
N ASP A 496 39.19 4.47 17.92
CA ASP A 496 39.51 5.89 17.63
C ASP A 496 40.88 6.25 18.17
N ILE A 497 41.90 5.64 17.58
CA ILE A 497 43.31 5.84 17.93
C ILE A 497 43.91 6.81 16.92
N ILE A 498 44.68 7.81 17.39
CA ILE A 498 45.28 8.85 16.51
C ILE A 498 46.35 8.27 15.55
N TYR A 499 46.63 7.01 15.61
CA TYR A 499 47.69 6.33 14.85
C TYR A 499 47.18 5.13 14.06
N GLN A 500 48.10 4.47 13.36
CA GLN A 500 47.82 3.27 12.59
C GLN A 500 47.58 2.05 13.50
N LEU A 501 46.50 1.35 13.26
CA LEU A 501 46.22 0.04 13.85
C LEU A 501 46.69 -1.05 12.90
N TYR A 502 47.68 -1.85 13.33
CA TYR A 502 48.15 -2.96 12.54
C TYR A 502 47.39 -4.24 12.86
N LEU A 503 46.66 -4.81 11.92
CA LEU A 503 45.83 -5.98 12.14
C LEU A 503 46.68 -7.22 12.54
N ASN A 504 47.87 -7.38 11.98
CA ASN A 504 48.81 -8.45 12.34
C ASN A 504 49.33 -8.36 13.79
N MET A 505 49.31 -7.20 14.40
CA MET A 505 49.70 -6.98 15.79
C MET A 505 48.62 -7.36 16.79
N LEU A 506 47.37 -7.28 16.41
CA LEU A 506 46.24 -7.75 17.24
C LEU A 506 46.27 -9.26 17.42
N PHE A 507 46.65 -9.98 16.39
CA PHE A 507 46.63 -11.43 16.32
C PHE A 507 48.05 -11.99 16.26
N LEU A 508 48.82 -11.86 17.32
CA LEU A 508 50.04 -12.66 17.49
C LEU A 508 49.66 -14.14 17.71
N GLY A 509 49.53 -14.91 16.62
CA GLY A 509 48.87 -16.21 16.62
C GLY A 509 47.39 -16.10 16.37
N PHE A 510 47.03 -15.89 15.11
CA PHE A 510 45.63 -15.71 14.67
C PHE A 510 44.75 -16.86 15.14
N PRO A 511 43.52 -16.59 15.68
CA PRO A 511 42.63 -17.65 16.09
C PRO A 511 42.19 -18.47 14.86
N THR A 512 42.64 -19.72 14.80
CA THR A 512 42.45 -20.61 13.64
C THR A 512 40.94 -20.91 13.39
N LYS A 513 40.06 -20.65 14.37
CA LYS A 513 38.64 -20.92 14.31
C LYS A 513 37.79 -19.69 14.04
N LEU A 514 38.39 -18.54 13.78
CA LEU A 514 37.65 -17.30 13.57
C LEU A 514 36.85 -17.37 12.27
N GLN A 515 35.53 -17.23 12.40
CA GLN A 515 34.57 -17.26 11.29
C GLN A 515 34.07 -15.86 10.97
N HIS A 516 33.84 -15.03 11.98
CA HIS A 516 33.33 -13.67 11.84
C HIS A 516 34.24 -12.67 12.55
N LEU A 517 34.64 -11.62 11.84
CA LEU A 517 35.43 -10.51 12.38
C LEU A 517 34.81 -9.19 11.97
N LEU A 518 34.37 -8.40 12.96
CA LEU A 518 33.92 -7.02 12.78
C LEU A 518 34.97 -6.08 13.36
N ILE A 519 35.39 -5.11 12.56
CA ILE A 519 36.26 -4.00 12.98
C ILE A 519 35.61 -2.69 12.60
N ASP A 520 35.40 -1.83 13.61
CA ASP A 520 34.94 -0.46 13.42
C ASP A 520 36.10 0.49 13.74
N THR A 521 36.43 1.39 12.79
CA THR A 521 37.49 2.39 12.97
C THR A 521 36.88 3.78 12.99
N GLY A 522 37.16 4.49 14.08
CA GLY A 522 36.73 5.89 14.22
C GLY A 522 37.42 6.84 13.23
N PRO A 523 37.03 8.11 13.25
CA PRO A 523 37.46 9.09 12.25
C PRO A 523 38.98 9.38 12.19
N GLY A 524 39.73 9.06 13.22
CA GLY A 524 41.16 9.31 13.28
C GLY A 524 42.06 8.11 13.03
N THR A 525 41.46 6.92 12.91
CA THR A 525 42.22 5.67 12.88
C THR A 525 42.37 5.13 11.47
N TYR A 526 43.60 4.75 11.13
CA TYR A 526 43.91 4.03 9.89
C TYR A 526 44.15 2.55 10.23
N LEU A 527 43.31 1.68 9.67
CA LEU A 527 43.54 0.24 9.74
C LEU A 527 44.60 -0.16 8.71
N THR A 528 45.77 -0.57 9.18
CA THR A 528 46.82 -1.12 8.31
C THR A 528 46.75 -2.62 8.33
N VAL A 529 46.50 -3.19 7.18
CA VAL A 529 46.46 -4.64 7.00
C VAL A 529 47.88 -5.14 6.66
N GLY A 530 48.58 -5.76 7.64
CA GLY A 530 49.81 -6.47 7.39
C GLY A 530 49.56 -7.90 6.95
N HIS A 531 50.64 -8.68 6.79
CA HIS A 531 50.51 -10.13 6.51
C HIS A 531 49.85 -10.85 7.68
N VAL A 532 48.57 -11.27 7.45
CA VAL A 532 47.81 -12.03 8.43
C VAL A 532 47.77 -13.49 7.99
N PRO A 533 48.15 -14.46 8.84
CA PRO A 533 48.02 -15.87 8.49
C PRO A 533 46.59 -16.21 8.14
N ALA A 534 46.36 -16.85 7.00
CA ALA A 534 45.03 -17.22 6.56
C ALA A 534 44.41 -18.23 7.54
N PRO A 535 43.18 -17.98 8.02
CA PRO A 535 42.44 -18.97 8.80
C PRO A 535 42.11 -20.20 7.94
N GLU A 536 41.95 -21.36 8.57
CA GLU A 536 41.69 -22.64 7.88
C GLU A 536 40.27 -22.73 7.30
N PHE A 537 39.33 -21.85 7.70
CA PHE A 537 37.92 -21.88 7.26
C PHE A 537 37.45 -20.57 6.67
N PRO A 538 36.29 -20.59 5.98
CA PRO A 538 35.67 -19.38 5.45
C PRO A 538 35.40 -18.35 6.54
N MET A 539 35.80 -17.12 6.30
CA MET A 539 35.66 -16.02 7.23
C MET A 539 34.71 -14.95 6.65
N VAL A 540 33.84 -14.44 7.49
CA VAL A 540 33.05 -13.23 7.24
C VAL A 540 33.79 -12.05 7.83
N LEU A 541 34.11 -11.05 7.00
CA LEU A 541 34.82 -9.84 7.42
C LEU A 541 33.91 -8.63 7.27
N GLU A 542 33.69 -7.93 8.37
CA GLU A 542 32.93 -6.69 8.39
C GLU A 542 33.84 -5.53 8.80
N LEU A 543 33.95 -4.53 7.93
CA LEU A 543 34.80 -3.36 8.14
C LEU A 543 33.92 -2.11 8.14
N ARG A 544 33.97 -1.35 9.23
CA ARG A 544 33.31 -0.05 9.36
C ARG A 544 34.37 1.00 9.66
N GLY A 545 34.17 2.25 9.19
CA GLY A 545 35.09 3.33 9.50
C GLY A 545 35.68 4.03 8.28
N LYS A 546 36.72 4.92 8.51
CA LYS A 546 37.09 5.90 7.48
C LYS A 546 38.16 5.43 6.50
N MET A 547 39.16 4.73 6.90
CA MET A 547 40.27 4.43 5.99
C MET A 547 40.97 3.11 6.29
N ILE A 548 41.11 2.27 5.28
CA ILE A 548 41.92 1.04 5.33
C ILE A 548 43.13 1.29 4.44
N GLN A 549 44.31 1.32 5.07
CA GLN A 549 45.58 1.49 4.37
C GLN A 549 46.30 0.16 4.28
N SER A 550 46.80 -0.20 3.13
CA SER A 550 47.71 -1.35 3.00
C SER A 550 49.13 -0.88 2.73
N SER A 551 50.04 -1.39 3.51
CA SER A 551 51.46 -1.18 3.29
C SER A 551 52.01 -1.93 2.08
N ASP A 552 51.31 -2.96 1.61
CA ASP A 552 51.74 -3.86 0.53
C ASP A 552 50.52 -4.26 -0.31
N CYS A 553 50.35 -3.58 -1.41
CA CYS A 553 49.19 -3.75 -2.29
C CYS A 553 49.26 -4.97 -3.21
N GLU A 554 50.35 -5.70 -3.19
CA GLU A 554 50.56 -6.87 -4.06
C GLU A 554 50.25 -8.21 -3.36
N ASN A 555 50.12 -8.23 -2.04
CA ASN A 555 49.93 -9.46 -1.27
C ASN A 555 48.48 -9.91 -1.12
N LYS A 556 48.20 -11.19 -1.30
CA LYS A 556 46.94 -11.89 -1.08
C LYS A 556 46.62 -11.94 0.41
N MET A 557 45.96 -10.89 0.94
CA MET A 557 45.80 -10.74 2.39
C MET A 557 44.68 -11.60 2.99
N PHE A 558 43.58 -11.80 2.31
CA PHE A 558 42.44 -12.53 2.84
C PHE A 558 41.91 -13.59 1.87
N PRO A 559 42.70 -14.58 1.50
CA PRO A 559 42.30 -15.57 0.50
C PRO A 559 41.11 -16.44 0.93
N MET A 560 40.83 -16.52 2.25
CA MET A 560 39.77 -17.35 2.80
C MET A 560 38.46 -16.58 3.08
N VAL A 561 38.47 -15.26 2.93
CA VAL A 561 37.26 -14.48 3.10
C VAL A 561 36.30 -14.75 1.97
N ARG A 562 35.06 -15.16 2.29
CA ARG A 562 33.98 -15.39 1.35
C ARG A 562 32.90 -14.32 1.43
N GLU A 563 32.75 -13.68 2.58
CA GLU A 563 31.78 -12.61 2.78
C GLU A 563 32.46 -11.36 3.31
N LEU A 564 32.35 -10.27 2.60
CA LEU A 564 32.88 -8.95 2.98
C LEU A 564 31.75 -7.95 3.09
N LYS A 565 31.64 -7.30 4.25
CA LYS A 565 30.77 -6.18 4.48
C LYS A 565 31.60 -4.95 4.76
N VAL A 566 31.33 -3.86 4.05
CA VAL A 566 32.05 -2.59 4.20
C VAL A 566 31.04 -1.49 4.50
N GLY A 567 31.18 -0.88 5.67
CA GLY A 567 30.28 0.17 6.16
C GLY A 567 30.54 1.56 5.56
N GLU A 568 29.72 2.50 5.93
CA GLU A 568 29.77 3.87 5.42
C GLU A 568 31.11 4.57 5.74
N GLY A 569 31.67 5.22 4.74
CA GLY A 569 32.87 6.05 4.89
C GLY A 569 34.20 5.32 4.77
N THR A 570 34.20 3.99 4.62
CA THR A 570 35.43 3.22 4.47
C THR A 570 36.11 3.49 3.13
N LYS A 571 37.35 3.93 3.16
CA LYS A 571 38.20 4.09 1.97
C LYS A 571 39.33 3.06 1.99
N PHE A 572 39.61 2.49 0.85
CA PHE A 572 40.78 1.66 0.66
C PHE A 572 41.89 2.47 -0.05
N ASP A 573 43.02 2.65 0.59
CA ASP A 573 44.14 3.42 0.03
C ASP A 573 45.20 2.48 -0.56
N CYS A 574 44.96 2.09 -1.79
CA CYS A 574 45.91 1.41 -2.63
C CYS A 574 45.72 1.82 -4.08
N ASN A 575 46.38 2.87 -4.53
CA ASN A 575 46.60 3.28 -5.94
C ASN A 575 45.53 2.78 -6.93
N ASN A 576 44.27 2.93 -6.61
CA ASN A 576 43.10 2.55 -7.43
C ASN A 576 42.93 1.05 -7.72
N ILE A 577 43.68 0.16 -7.09
CA ILE A 577 43.52 -1.29 -7.26
C ILE A 577 42.68 -1.84 -6.10
N PHE A 578 41.41 -1.86 -6.33
CA PHE A 578 40.44 -2.23 -5.31
C PHE A 578 40.19 -3.73 -5.29
N LEU A 579 40.30 -4.38 -4.15
CA LEU A 579 39.73 -5.66 -3.76
C LEU A 579 40.28 -6.96 -4.43
N ALA A 580 40.42 -7.05 -5.75
CA ALA A 580 40.69 -8.35 -6.40
C ALA A 580 41.95 -9.09 -5.94
N PRO A 581 43.08 -8.42 -5.67
CA PRO A 581 44.27 -9.14 -5.16
C PRO A 581 44.12 -9.67 -3.74
N TYR A 582 43.23 -9.01 -2.94
CA TYR A 582 43.04 -9.33 -1.52
C TYR A 582 42.00 -10.41 -1.27
N PHE A 583 40.96 -10.46 -2.10
CA PHE A 583 39.74 -11.25 -1.87
C PHE A 583 39.43 -12.19 -3.04
N LEU A 584 40.33 -13.08 -3.37
CA LEU A 584 40.23 -13.98 -4.54
C LEU A 584 39.03 -14.92 -4.52
N ASN A 585 38.48 -15.24 -3.33
CA ASN A 585 37.42 -16.22 -3.16
C ASN A 585 36.11 -15.57 -2.65
N LEU A 586 35.97 -14.25 -2.82
CA LEU A 586 34.79 -13.52 -2.35
C LEU A 586 33.50 -13.96 -3.08
N GLU A 587 32.55 -14.43 -2.30
CA GLU A 587 31.25 -14.88 -2.79
C GLU A 587 30.13 -13.87 -2.49
N SER A 588 30.28 -13.09 -1.41
CA SER A 588 29.30 -12.08 -0.98
C SER A 588 30.02 -10.78 -0.66
N PHE A 589 29.54 -9.70 -1.26
CA PHE A 589 30.07 -8.36 -1.02
C PHE A 589 28.94 -7.38 -0.73
N GLU A 590 28.98 -6.78 0.44
CA GLU A 590 28.10 -5.69 0.85
C GLU A 590 28.94 -4.43 1.04
N PHE A 591 28.56 -3.36 0.32
CA PHE A 591 29.25 -2.08 0.38
C PHE A 591 28.28 -0.95 0.60
N SER A 592 28.50 -0.16 1.65
CA SER A 592 27.74 1.06 1.94
C SER A 592 28.65 2.29 1.77
N ALA A 593 28.30 3.17 0.85
CA ALA A 593 29.08 4.38 0.56
C ALA A 593 28.49 5.61 1.28
N ASN A 594 29.37 6.58 1.57
CA ASN A 594 28.93 7.91 1.94
C ASN A 594 28.73 8.74 0.65
N PRO A 595 27.50 9.23 0.34
CA PRO A 595 27.21 9.84 -0.94
C PRO A 595 27.96 11.15 -1.22
N GLU A 596 28.51 11.78 -0.19
CA GLU A 596 29.19 13.09 -0.33
C GLU A 596 30.70 13.00 -0.61
N LYS A 597 31.32 11.86 -0.33
CA LYS A 597 32.81 11.77 -0.27
C LYS A 597 33.46 10.78 -1.23
N PHE A 598 32.70 10.06 -2.04
CA PHE A 598 33.26 8.95 -2.81
C PHE A 598 33.54 9.29 -4.27
N SER A 599 34.83 9.25 -4.64
CA SER A 599 35.33 9.36 -6.02
C SER A 599 36.13 8.12 -6.45
N THR A 600 35.79 6.91 -5.98
CA THR A 600 36.56 5.72 -6.36
C THR A 600 36.01 5.08 -7.63
N PRO A 601 36.89 4.57 -8.50
CA PRO A 601 36.46 3.92 -9.73
C PRO A 601 35.78 2.59 -9.41
N TYR A 602 34.51 2.52 -9.78
CA TYR A 602 33.65 1.32 -9.66
C TYR A 602 34.15 0.14 -10.52
N THR A 603 35.24 0.33 -11.26
CA THR A 603 35.86 -0.64 -12.17
C THR A 603 36.49 -1.84 -11.50
N THR A 604 36.59 -1.84 -10.17
CA THR A 604 37.28 -2.92 -9.44
C THR A 604 36.35 -4.02 -8.96
N ILE A 605 35.06 -3.77 -8.83
CA ILE A 605 34.06 -4.79 -8.49
C ILE A 605 33.99 -5.87 -9.58
N ASN A 606 34.17 -5.48 -10.85
CA ASN A 606 34.13 -6.35 -12.01
C ASN A 606 35.26 -7.43 -12.03
N GLN A 607 36.25 -7.30 -11.14
CA GLN A 607 37.35 -8.29 -11.01
C GLN A 607 36.96 -9.45 -10.08
N LEU A 608 35.88 -9.31 -9.28
CA LEU A 608 35.44 -10.31 -8.32
C LEU A 608 34.57 -11.40 -9.00
N ARG A 609 35.20 -12.24 -9.85
CA ARG A 609 34.48 -13.17 -10.75
C ARG A 609 33.68 -14.25 -10.03
N LYS A 610 34.02 -14.60 -8.77
CA LYS A 610 33.33 -15.62 -7.97
C LYS A 610 32.14 -15.06 -7.16
N LEU A 611 31.82 -13.77 -7.34
CA LEU A 611 30.82 -13.12 -6.57
C LEU A 611 29.44 -13.68 -6.91
N LYS A 612 28.68 -14.11 -5.88
CA LYS A 612 27.34 -14.66 -5.96
C LYS A 612 26.31 -13.66 -5.45
N ARG A 613 26.68 -12.85 -4.46
CA ARG A 613 25.80 -11.82 -3.87
C ARG A 613 26.52 -10.49 -3.84
N LEU A 614 25.84 -9.45 -4.33
CA LEU A 614 26.34 -8.07 -4.32
C LEU A 614 25.26 -7.15 -3.79
N LYS A 615 25.57 -6.41 -2.72
CA LYS A 615 24.71 -5.37 -2.17
C LYS A 615 25.47 -4.05 -2.15
N LEU A 616 24.91 -3.06 -2.82
CA LEU A 616 25.46 -1.72 -2.92
C LEU A 616 24.48 -0.72 -2.33
N THR A 617 24.92 0.07 -1.37
CA THR A 617 24.08 1.05 -0.67
C THR A 617 24.70 2.45 -0.78
N ASN A 618 23.89 3.45 -1.06
CA ASN A 618 24.25 4.86 -1.15
C ASN A 618 25.38 5.17 -2.15
N LEU A 619 25.58 4.34 -3.16
CA LEU A 619 26.60 4.54 -4.18
C LEU A 619 26.10 5.54 -5.25
N ASN A 620 26.89 6.55 -5.56
CA ASN A 620 26.46 7.57 -6.53
C ASN A 620 26.90 7.24 -7.95
N PHE A 621 26.03 6.64 -8.75
CA PHE A 621 26.29 6.35 -10.17
C PHE A 621 26.03 7.54 -11.11
N SER A 622 25.39 8.62 -10.64
CA SER A 622 25.08 9.77 -11.53
C SER A 622 26.32 10.50 -12.06
N ASN A 623 27.45 10.38 -11.34
CA ASN A 623 28.69 11.03 -11.72
C ASN A 623 29.56 10.18 -12.69
N HIS A 624 29.11 9.01 -13.07
CA HIS A 624 29.83 8.09 -13.95
C HIS A 624 29.30 8.11 -15.37
N THR A 625 30.23 8.11 -16.32
CA THR A 625 29.90 8.09 -17.74
C THR A 625 29.29 6.75 -18.18
N ASP A 626 29.66 5.67 -17.55
CA ASP A 626 29.15 4.32 -17.88
C ASP A 626 29.06 3.40 -16.64
N PRO A 627 27.90 3.32 -15.99
CA PRO A 627 27.69 2.40 -14.86
C PRO A 627 27.85 0.92 -15.22
N SER A 628 27.75 0.56 -16.50
CA SER A 628 27.84 -0.83 -16.96
C SER A 628 29.18 -1.49 -16.66
N VAL A 629 30.25 -0.72 -16.59
CA VAL A 629 31.60 -1.21 -16.31
C VAL A 629 31.69 -1.91 -14.96
N THR A 630 30.91 -1.48 -13.98
CA THR A 630 30.90 -2.04 -12.62
C THR A 630 30.46 -3.50 -12.59
N PHE A 631 29.50 -3.87 -13.44
CA PHE A 631 28.86 -5.21 -13.42
C PHE A 631 29.44 -6.17 -14.49
N ARG A 632 30.45 -5.73 -15.25
CA ARG A 632 31.09 -6.60 -16.25
C ARG A 632 31.76 -7.80 -15.61
N ASN A 633 31.78 -8.92 -16.30
CA ASN A 633 32.42 -10.19 -15.89
C ASN A 633 31.87 -10.86 -14.63
N LEU A 634 30.73 -10.38 -14.06
CA LEU A 634 30.12 -10.98 -12.86
C LEU A 634 29.15 -12.11 -13.26
N THR A 635 29.66 -13.10 -13.99
CA THR A 635 28.83 -14.17 -14.58
C THR A 635 28.19 -15.11 -13.56
N GLU A 636 28.79 -15.26 -12.36
CA GLU A 636 28.28 -16.13 -11.28
C GLU A 636 27.30 -15.40 -10.34
N LEU A 637 27.07 -14.09 -10.54
CA LEU A 637 26.24 -13.29 -9.65
C LEU A 637 24.79 -13.78 -9.67
N ARG A 638 24.25 -14.12 -8.48
CA ARG A 638 22.90 -14.64 -8.31
C ARG A 638 21.94 -13.62 -7.68
N SER A 639 22.45 -12.74 -6.84
CA SER A 639 21.67 -11.71 -6.15
C SER A 639 22.36 -10.35 -6.29
N LEU A 640 21.61 -9.36 -6.77
CA LEU A 640 22.05 -7.97 -6.85
C LEU A 640 21.05 -7.09 -6.12
N VAL A 641 21.54 -6.35 -5.14
CA VAL A 641 20.74 -5.41 -4.34
C VAL A 641 21.33 -4.02 -4.48
N LEU A 642 20.55 -3.08 -5.01
CA LEU A 642 20.95 -1.68 -5.20
C LEU A 642 20.04 -0.78 -4.36
N ILE A 643 20.62 -0.15 -3.33
CA ILE A 643 19.90 0.71 -2.39
C ILE A 643 20.39 2.14 -2.52
N ASN A 644 19.51 3.03 -2.93
CA ASN A 644 19.75 4.48 -3.04
C ASN A 644 21.03 4.83 -3.83
N CYS A 645 21.25 4.13 -4.94
CA CYS A 645 22.48 4.28 -5.75
C CYS A 645 22.42 5.43 -6.75
N ARG A 646 21.45 6.36 -6.66
CA ARG A 646 21.25 7.52 -7.56
C ARG A 646 21.32 7.15 -9.04
N LEU A 647 20.71 6.02 -9.39
CA LEU A 647 20.56 5.59 -10.77
C LEU A 647 19.34 6.29 -11.36
N ASN A 648 19.56 7.25 -12.27
CA ASN A 648 18.46 7.94 -12.95
C ASN A 648 17.81 7.07 -14.04
N PHE A 649 18.58 6.16 -14.60
CA PHE A 649 18.11 5.22 -15.63
C PHE A 649 18.88 3.89 -15.56
N LEU A 650 18.21 2.80 -15.88
CA LEU A 650 18.80 1.49 -16.09
C LEU A 650 18.85 1.14 -17.56
N THR A 651 19.99 0.65 -18.01
CA THR A 651 20.21 0.28 -19.41
C THR A 651 20.52 -1.20 -19.57
N ARG A 652 20.22 -1.74 -20.73
CA ARG A 652 20.51 -3.13 -21.09
C ARG A 652 21.99 -3.50 -20.92
N SER A 653 22.90 -2.54 -21.22
CA SER A 653 24.36 -2.74 -21.10
C SER A 653 24.84 -3.03 -19.67
N MET A 654 24.11 -2.56 -18.66
CA MET A 654 24.46 -2.80 -17.25
C MET A 654 24.36 -4.27 -16.85
N PHE A 655 23.47 -5.01 -17.49
CA PHE A 655 23.13 -6.38 -17.08
C PHE A 655 23.60 -7.46 -18.08
N THR A 656 24.37 -7.08 -19.08
CA THR A 656 24.77 -7.98 -20.19
C THR A 656 25.49 -9.24 -19.71
N ASP A 657 26.34 -9.12 -18.69
CA ASP A 657 27.16 -10.24 -18.19
C ASP A 657 26.51 -10.97 -17.00
N LEU A 658 25.36 -10.48 -16.49
CA LEU A 658 24.70 -11.05 -15.31
C LEU A 658 23.76 -12.22 -15.65
N VAL A 659 24.26 -13.18 -16.41
CA VAL A 659 23.46 -14.30 -16.94
C VAL A 659 22.92 -15.25 -15.86
N SER A 660 23.58 -15.33 -14.71
CA SER A 660 23.17 -16.20 -13.58
C SER A 660 22.32 -15.48 -12.55
N LEU A 661 21.96 -14.19 -12.77
CA LEU A 661 21.24 -13.39 -11.79
C LEU A 661 19.80 -13.94 -11.62
N ARG A 662 19.47 -14.29 -10.38
CA ARG A 662 18.14 -14.78 -10.00
C ARG A 662 17.30 -13.72 -9.31
N VAL A 663 17.91 -12.90 -8.47
CA VAL A 663 17.23 -11.86 -7.69
C VAL A 663 17.84 -10.51 -7.98
N LEU A 664 17.00 -9.55 -8.41
CA LEU A 664 17.37 -8.14 -8.53
C LEU A 664 16.47 -7.33 -7.61
N ARG A 665 17.06 -6.61 -6.64
CA ARG A 665 16.34 -5.70 -5.73
C ARG A 665 16.80 -4.29 -5.94
N LEU A 666 15.84 -3.40 -6.10
CA LEU A 666 16.05 -1.98 -6.37
C LEU A 666 15.32 -1.13 -5.31
N TYR A 667 16.06 -0.26 -4.65
CA TYR A 667 15.54 0.80 -3.80
C TYR A 667 16.07 2.14 -4.31
N SER A 668 15.22 3.12 -4.54
CA SER A 668 15.64 4.43 -5.04
C SER A 668 14.71 5.54 -4.60
N GLU A 669 15.24 6.52 -3.89
CA GLU A 669 14.55 7.77 -3.55
C GLU A 669 14.56 8.80 -4.70
N SER A 670 15.38 8.57 -5.72
CA SER A 670 15.42 9.41 -6.92
C SER A 670 14.58 8.79 -8.03
N PRO A 671 13.90 9.63 -8.86
CA PRO A 671 13.03 9.12 -9.93
C PRO A 671 13.79 8.25 -10.92
N LEU A 672 13.38 6.99 -11.04
CA LEU A 672 14.02 5.98 -11.89
C LEU A 672 13.27 5.84 -13.22
N ILE A 673 14.05 5.75 -14.31
CA ILE A 673 13.56 5.40 -15.64
C ILE A 673 14.15 4.04 -16.03
N LEU A 674 13.29 3.12 -16.42
CA LEU A 674 13.68 1.82 -16.95
C LEU A 674 13.56 1.86 -18.47
N LEU A 675 14.68 1.72 -19.16
CA LEU A 675 14.65 1.65 -20.61
C LEU A 675 14.09 0.30 -21.08
N GLU A 676 13.31 0.33 -22.14
CA GLU A 676 12.70 -0.88 -22.69
C GLU A 676 13.73 -1.97 -23.00
N GLY A 677 13.42 -3.19 -22.61
CA GLY A 677 14.31 -4.35 -22.80
C GLY A 677 15.51 -4.41 -21.85
N VAL A 678 15.55 -3.62 -20.77
CA VAL A 678 16.64 -3.60 -19.80
C VAL A 678 16.88 -4.97 -19.15
N PHE A 679 15.84 -5.76 -18.96
CA PHE A 679 15.93 -7.09 -18.31
C PHE A 679 16.16 -8.26 -19.30
N ILE A 680 16.21 -8.02 -20.60
CA ILE A 680 16.45 -9.09 -21.61
C ILE A 680 17.72 -9.90 -21.35
N PRO A 681 18.86 -9.32 -20.95
CA PRO A 681 20.08 -10.09 -20.67
C PRO A 681 19.97 -11.03 -19.47
N LEU A 682 19.03 -10.80 -18.56
CA LEU A 682 18.88 -11.52 -17.30
C LEU A 682 18.12 -12.84 -17.52
N LEU A 683 18.76 -13.81 -18.17
CA LEU A 683 18.14 -15.07 -18.58
C LEU A 683 17.68 -15.95 -17.41
N SER A 684 18.29 -15.81 -16.25
CA SER A 684 18.01 -16.60 -15.04
C SER A 684 17.17 -15.84 -14.01
N LEU A 685 16.71 -14.62 -14.30
CA LEU A 685 15.98 -13.80 -13.35
C LEU A 685 14.66 -14.47 -12.98
N SER A 686 14.53 -14.82 -11.70
CA SER A 686 13.31 -15.36 -11.13
C SER A 686 12.49 -14.28 -10.40
N THR A 687 13.19 -13.31 -9.80
CA THR A 687 12.53 -12.31 -8.97
C THR A 687 13.12 -10.92 -9.17
N LEU A 688 12.22 -9.97 -9.41
CA LEU A 688 12.52 -8.53 -9.47
C LEU A 688 11.74 -7.83 -8.36
N VAL A 689 12.46 -7.24 -7.40
CA VAL A 689 11.86 -6.56 -6.24
C VAL A 689 12.04 -5.06 -6.37
N PHE A 690 10.95 -4.32 -6.39
CA PHE A 690 10.96 -2.88 -6.27
C PHE A 690 10.65 -2.49 -4.82
N ASP A 691 11.64 -1.95 -4.12
CA ASP A 691 11.55 -1.63 -2.72
C ASP A 691 11.57 -0.10 -2.55
N GLN A 692 10.40 0.53 -2.41
CA GLN A 692 10.26 1.98 -2.34
C GLN A 692 11.00 2.72 -3.47
N VAL A 693 10.72 2.34 -4.71
CA VAL A 693 11.28 3.00 -5.89
C VAL A 693 10.35 4.12 -6.32
N ASP A 694 10.86 5.34 -6.34
CA ASP A 694 10.17 6.46 -6.98
C ASP A 694 10.40 6.37 -8.49
N PHE A 695 9.34 6.16 -9.26
CA PHE A 695 9.38 6.18 -10.72
C PHE A 695 9.09 7.58 -11.26
N ARG A 696 9.45 7.81 -12.50
CA ARG A 696 8.95 8.95 -13.25
C ARG A 696 7.61 8.60 -13.88
N CYS A 697 6.58 9.44 -13.67
CA CYS A 697 5.25 9.23 -14.26
C CYS A 697 5.23 9.65 -15.74
N ASP A 698 6.03 9.01 -16.56
CA ASP A 698 5.97 9.15 -18.01
C ASP A 698 5.93 7.76 -18.68
N CYS A 699 5.46 7.71 -19.92
CA CYS A 699 5.26 6.44 -20.61
C CYS A 699 6.56 5.71 -20.98
N SER A 700 7.73 6.25 -20.66
CA SER A 700 8.99 5.53 -20.82
C SER A 700 9.09 4.30 -19.91
N ASN A 701 8.31 4.28 -18.80
CA ASN A 701 8.20 3.15 -17.88
C ASN A 701 6.98 2.24 -18.15
N GLY A 702 6.09 2.63 -19.07
CA GLY A 702 4.83 1.92 -19.34
C GLY A 702 5.00 0.47 -19.79
N TRP A 703 6.07 0.20 -20.56
CA TRP A 703 6.40 -1.14 -21.05
C TRP A 703 6.61 -2.17 -19.91
N LEU A 704 6.94 -1.68 -18.68
CA LEU A 704 7.18 -2.55 -17.55
C LEU A 704 5.93 -3.35 -17.17
N LEU A 705 4.75 -2.76 -17.34
CA LEU A 705 3.48 -3.42 -17.04
C LEU A 705 3.26 -4.59 -17.99
N ASP A 706 3.37 -4.34 -19.30
CA ASP A 706 3.22 -5.38 -20.32
C ASP A 706 4.29 -6.47 -20.19
N TRP A 707 5.52 -6.09 -19.83
CA TRP A 707 6.59 -7.04 -19.61
C TRP A 707 6.34 -7.90 -18.36
N ALA A 708 5.86 -7.28 -17.25
CA ALA A 708 5.56 -8.00 -16.01
C ALA A 708 4.42 -9.00 -16.22
N ASP A 709 3.38 -8.62 -16.97
CA ASP A 709 2.26 -9.51 -17.31
C ASP A 709 2.66 -10.68 -18.21
N ASN A 710 3.49 -10.41 -19.21
CA ASN A 710 3.90 -11.44 -20.16
C ASN A 710 5.06 -12.31 -19.67
N SER A 711 5.72 -11.95 -18.57
CA SER A 711 6.88 -12.69 -18.06
C SER A 711 6.45 -13.92 -17.25
N ARG A 712 6.57 -15.09 -17.85
CA ARG A 712 6.28 -16.38 -17.17
C ARG A 712 7.39 -16.84 -16.22
N LYS A 713 8.61 -16.32 -16.35
CA LYS A 713 9.78 -16.74 -15.57
C LYS A 713 10.11 -15.80 -14.43
N THR A 714 9.85 -14.51 -14.57
CA THR A 714 10.25 -13.50 -13.62
C THR A 714 9.03 -12.97 -12.90
N GLN A 715 9.03 -13.10 -11.59
CA GLN A 715 8.04 -12.48 -10.74
C GLN A 715 8.47 -11.06 -10.40
N VAL A 716 7.58 -10.10 -10.59
CA VAL A 716 7.77 -8.71 -10.13
C VAL A 716 7.05 -8.53 -8.80
N VAL A 717 7.78 -8.10 -7.79
CA VAL A 717 7.32 -8.03 -6.40
C VAL A 717 7.26 -6.59 -5.95
N LEU A 718 6.24 -6.23 -5.16
CA LEU A 718 5.98 -4.91 -4.59
C LEU A 718 5.72 -3.79 -5.63
N LEU A 719 5.45 -4.12 -6.89
CA LEU A 719 5.19 -3.11 -7.93
C LEU A 719 3.95 -2.27 -7.62
N GLN A 720 2.92 -2.88 -7.03
CA GLN A 720 1.66 -2.23 -6.64
C GLN A 720 1.84 -1.15 -5.56
N ARG A 721 2.90 -1.24 -4.75
CA ARG A 721 3.21 -0.27 -3.69
C ARG A 721 4.06 0.91 -4.18
N GLN A 722 4.52 0.84 -5.43
CA GLN A 722 5.42 1.87 -5.94
C GLN A 722 4.69 3.15 -6.29
N GLN A 723 5.43 4.23 -6.20
CA GLN A 723 4.94 5.57 -6.50
C GLN A 723 5.65 6.13 -7.72
N CYS A 724 5.00 7.02 -8.45
CA CYS A 724 5.66 7.84 -9.44
C CYS A 724 5.46 9.32 -9.16
N ILE A 725 6.42 10.14 -9.59
CA ILE A 725 6.45 11.58 -9.33
C ILE A 725 5.93 12.30 -10.57
N TRP A 726 4.82 13.06 -10.40
CA TRP A 726 4.22 13.93 -11.39
C TRP A 726 4.02 15.33 -10.81
N HIS A 727 4.68 16.35 -11.37
CA HIS A 727 4.56 17.73 -10.89
C HIS A 727 4.63 17.88 -9.36
N TYR A 728 5.64 17.26 -8.72
CA TYR A 728 5.87 17.24 -7.27
C TYR A 728 4.80 16.48 -6.45
N GLN A 729 3.86 15.79 -7.08
CA GLN A 729 2.92 14.89 -6.41
C GLN A 729 3.36 13.44 -6.58
N ARG A 730 3.20 12.66 -5.51
CA ARG A 730 3.42 11.22 -5.54
C ARG A 730 2.09 10.54 -5.85
N LEU A 731 2.06 9.80 -6.92
CA LEU A 731 0.91 9.06 -7.40
C LEU A 731 1.25 7.56 -7.38
N ASN A 732 0.24 6.71 -7.25
CA ASN A 732 0.47 5.27 -7.39
C ASN A 732 0.92 4.96 -8.83
N PHE A 733 2.05 4.25 -8.96
CA PHE A 733 2.69 3.97 -10.24
C PHE A 733 1.78 3.17 -11.17
N LEU A 734 1.23 2.06 -10.67
CA LEU A 734 0.43 1.13 -11.47
C LEU A 734 -0.79 1.82 -12.08
N SER A 735 -1.64 2.40 -11.22
CA SER A 735 -2.87 3.06 -11.66
C SER A 735 -2.63 4.29 -12.55
N THR A 736 -1.49 4.95 -12.36
CA THR A 736 -1.12 6.11 -13.18
C THR A 736 -0.64 5.68 -14.57
N MET A 737 0.19 4.65 -14.64
CA MET A 737 0.68 4.12 -15.93
C MET A 737 -0.46 3.50 -16.76
N GLU A 738 -1.37 2.75 -16.13
CA GLU A 738 -2.57 2.23 -16.79
C GLU A 738 -3.42 3.34 -17.42
N ARG A 739 -3.56 4.48 -16.74
CA ARG A 739 -4.34 5.61 -17.26
C ARG A 739 -3.62 6.43 -18.34
N LEU A 740 -2.31 6.63 -18.18
CA LEU A 740 -1.55 7.55 -19.04
C LEU A 740 -0.99 6.86 -20.28
N CYS A 741 -0.72 5.56 -20.22
CA CYS A 741 0.10 4.87 -21.22
C CYS A 741 -0.61 3.76 -21.98
N GLN A 742 -1.92 3.56 -21.74
CA GLN A 742 -2.73 2.71 -22.61
C GLN A 742 -2.92 3.41 -23.96
N THR A 743 -1.99 3.16 -24.88
CA THR A 743 -1.91 3.81 -26.19
C THR A 743 -3.09 3.48 -27.10
N GLU A 744 -3.78 2.37 -26.90
CA GLU A 744 -4.95 1.98 -27.69
C GLU A 744 -6.16 2.86 -27.39
N ASP A 745 -6.39 3.23 -26.12
CA ASP A 745 -7.50 4.09 -25.74
C ASP A 745 -7.29 5.53 -26.20
N ASP A 746 -6.07 6.03 -26.16
CA ASP A 746 -5.73 7.37 -26.64
C ASP A 746 -5.85 7.47 -28.16
N PHE A 747 -5.41 6.43 -28.90
CA PHE A 747 -5.58 6.36 -30.34
C PHE A 747 -7.06 6.22 -30.73
N LEU A 748 -7.80 5.35 -30.05
CA LEU A 748 -9.25 5.19 -30.25
C LEU A 748 -10.01 6.48 -29.89
N SER A 749 -9.64 7.15 -28.81
CA SER A 749 -10.25 8.43 -28.42
C SER A 749 -9.91 9.54 -29.41
N TYR A 750 -8.68 9.60 -29.91
CA TYR A 750 -8.27 10.51 -30.98
C TYR A 750 -9.02 10.24 -32.28
N VAL A 751 -9.09 8.99 -32.72
CA VAL A 751 -9.82 8.59 -33.94
C VAL A 751 -11.30 8.86 -33.77
N SER A 752 -11.90 8.53 -32.62
CA SER A 752 -13.33 8.73 -32.37
C SER A 752 -13.69 10.22 -32.29
N THR A 753 -12.87 11.03 -31.62
CA THR A 753 -13.07 12.49 -31.57
C THR A 753 -12.87 13.14 -32.93
N THR A 754 -11.86 12.73 -33.68
CA THR A 754 -11.60 13.23 -35.04
C THR A 754 -12.75 12.80 -35.97
N ALA A 755 -13.19 11.56 -35.91
CA ALA A 755 -14.33 11.05 -36.68
C ALA A 755 -15.61 11.79 -36.32
N THR A 756 -15.84 12.05 -35.01
CA THR A 756 -17.00 12.82 -34.55
C THR A 756 -16.97 14.25 -35.05
N VAL A 757 -15.84 14.93 -34.97
CA VAL A 757 -15.68 16.30 -35.49
C VAL A 757 -15.86 16.33 -37.01
N CYS A 758 -15.25 15.40 -37.76
CA CYS A 758 -15.45 15.27 -39.19
C CYS A 758 -16.89 14.99 -39.56
N THR A 759 -17.56 14.11 -38.82
CA THR A 759 -18.99 13.80 -39.03
C THR A 759 -19.87 15.02 -38.76
N LEU A 760 -19.60 15.75 -37.66
CA LEU A 760 -20.33 16.99 -37.35
C LEU A 760 -20.08 18.07 -38.43
N LEU A 761 -18.86 18.21 -38.92
CA LEU A 761 -18.51 19.10 -40.02
C LEU A 761 -19.24 18.68 -41.31
N CYS A 762 -19.23 17.40 -41.67
CA CYS A 762 -19.94 16.87 -42.81
C CYS A 762 -21.46 17.05 -42.69
N LEU A 763 -22.03 16.83 -41.48
CA LEU A 763 -23.43 17.10 -41.19
C LEU A 763 -23.76 18.60 -41.29
N ALA A 764 -22.91 19.47 -40.76
CA ALA A 764 -23.05 20.91 -40.85
C ALA A 764 -22.96 21.42 -42.29
N LEU A 765 -22.02 20.90 -43.07
CA LEU A 765 -21.86 21.17 -44.48
C LEU A 765 -23.05 20.59 -45.26
N GLY A 766 -23.42 19.35 -44.98
CA GLY A 766 -24.61 18.70 -45.58
C GLY A 766 -25.89 19.48 -45.23
N TYR A 767 -26.05 19.91 -43.99
CA TYR A 767 -27.16 20.77 -43.56
C TYR A 767 -27.15 22.09 -44.30
N ARG A 768 -26.00 22.74 -44.48
CA ARG A 768 -25.86 23.99 -45.21
C ARG A 768 -26.14 23.85 -46.69
N PHE A 769 -25.69 22.79 -47.37
CA PHE A 769 -25.85 22.63 -48.82
C PHE A 769 -27.07 21.81 -49.23
N LEU A 770 -27.48 20.81 -48.43
CA LEU A 770 -28.56 19.87 -48.76
C LEU A 770 -29.89 20.25 -48.06
N ARG A 771 -29.89 21.19 -47.13
CA ARG A 771 -31.08 21.56 -46.35
C ARG A 771 -32.25 21.86 -47.28
N TRP A 772 -32.07 22.65 -48.33
CA TRP A 772 -33.10 22.99 -49.28
C TRP A 772 -33.51 21.85 -50.21
N PRO A 773 -32.58 21.16 -50.85
CA PRO A 773 -32.94 19.95 -51.65
C PRO A 773 -33.64 18.86 -50.84
N CYS A 774 -33.18 18.63 -49.60
CA CYS A 774 -33.76 17.62 -48.71
C CYS A 774 -35.20 18.02 -48.26
N VAL A 775 -35.43 19.26 -47.93
CA VAL A 775 -36.74 19.75 -47.56
C VAL A 775 -37.69 19.67 -48.75
N VAL A 776 -37.28 20.09 -49.91
CA VAL A 776 -38.04 19.93 -51.15
C VAL A 776 -38.32 18.47 -51.49
N LEU A 777 -37.33 17.60 -51.33
CA LEU A 777 -37.48 16.16 -51.57
C LEU A 777 -38.41 15.52 -50.51
N PHE A 778 -38.29 15.91 -49.25
CA PHE A 778 -39.18 15.44 -48.16
C PHE A 778 -40.63 15.83 -48.45
N PHE A 779 -40.93 17.05 -48.83
CA PHE A 779 -42.29 17.48 -49.18
C PHE A 779 -42.80 16.84 -50.45
N ARG A 780 -41.93 16.61 -51.46
CA ARG A 780 -42.29 15.82 -52.65
C ARG A 780 -42.56 14.37 -52.33
N LEU A 781 -41.74 13.74 -51.47
CA LEU A 781 -41.93 12.38 -51.02
C LEU A 781 -43.17 12.25 -50.12
N ARG A 782 -43.39 13.18 -49.21
CA ARG A 782 -44.62 13.24 -48.38
C ARG A 782 -45.86 13.35 -49.25
N GLY A 783 -45.89 14.30 -50.17
CA GLY A 783 -47.02 14.44 -51.12
C GLY A 783 -47.16 13.23 -52.04
N TRP A 784 -46.08 12.51 -52.37
CA TRP A 784 -46.16 11.26 -53.17
C TRP A 784 -46.63 10.08 -52.33
N VAL A 785 -46.19 9.97 -51.08
CA VAL A 785 -46.64 8.96 -50.11
C VAL A 785 -48.11 9.17 -49.73
N GLU A 786 -48.53 10.40 -49.48
CA GLU A 786 -49.94 10.74 -49.19
C GLU A 786 -50.83 10.40 -50.36
N ARG A 787 -50.39 10.62 -51.61
CA ARG A 787 -51.12 10.23 -52.82
C ARG A 787 -51.19 8.76 -53.13
N ARG A 788 -50.11 7.98 -52.76
CA ARG A 788 -50.03 6.55 -53.04
C ARG A 788 -50.42 5.60 -51.92
N VAL A 789 -50.20 6.00 -50.64
CA VAL A 789 -50.36 5.10 -49.49
C VAL A 789 -51.60 5.52 -48.65
N GLY A 790 -52.06 6.78 -48.79
CA GLY A 790 -52.98 7.42 -47.86
C GLY A 790 -54.42 6.91 -47.85
N ARG A 791 -54.82 5.97 -48.71
CA ARG A 791 -56.20 5.45 -48.62
C ARG A 791 -56.34 3.98 -48.24
N ARG A 792 -55.29 3.17 -48.29
CA ARG A 792 -55.35 1.75 -47.92
C ARG A 792 -54.74 1.42 -46.54
N TRP A 793 -53.78 2.18 -46.04
CA TRP A 793 -53.12 1.90 -44.78
C TRP A 793 -53.92 2.38 -43.58
N TRP A 794 -54.60 3.55 -43.67
CA TRP A 794 -55.46 4.09 -42.64
C TRP A 794 -56.71 3.25 -42.35
N ARG A 795 -57.27 2.56 -43.32
CA ARG A 795 -58.40 1.64 -43.10
C ARG A 795 -58.03 0.32 -42.45
N ARG A 796 -56.78 -0.09 -42.45
CA ARG A 796 -56.33 -1.39 -41.92
C ARG A 796 -55.90 -1.28 -40.45
N ASN A 797 -55.43 -0.14 -39.99
CA ASN A 797 -54.97 0.05 -38.62
C ASN A 797 -56.06 0.49 -37.64
N ARG A 798 -57.25 0.78 -38.10
CA ARG A 798 -58.43 1.20 -37.29
C ARG A 798 -59.02 0.03 -36.45
N ARG A 799 -58.48 -1.20 -36.50
CA ARG A 799 -58.99 -2.36 -35.77
C ARG A 799 -58.18 -2.83 -34.58
N MET A 800 -57.09 -2.14 -34.18
CA MET A 800 -56.28 -2.54 -33.04
C MET A 800 -55.82 -1.37 -32.16
N GLY A 801 -56.74 -0.60 -31.62
CA GLY A 801 -56.36 0.50 -30.72
C GLY A 801 -57.55 1.26 -30.21
N GLY A 802 -58.41 0.59 -29.48
CA GLY A 802 -59.51 1.25 -28.79
C GLY A 802 -59.12 1.84 -27.46
N GLN A 803 -58.33 2.91 -27.42
CA GLN A 803 -58.11 3.69 -26.19
C GLN A 803 -57.51 5.08 -26.41
N TRP A 804 -57.32 5.49 -27.67
CA TRP A 804 -56.81 6.84 -27.99
C TRP A 804 -57.80 7.67 -28.86
N GLU A 805 -59.02 7.19 -28.98
CA GLU A 805 -60.07 7.86 -29.82
C GLU A 805 -60.79 9.04 -29.10
N GLU A 806 -60.65 9.19 -27.79
CA GLU A 806 -61.32 10.27 -27.05
C GLU A 806 -60.48 11.59 -26.95
N LEU A 807 -59.27 11.60 -27.50
CA LEU A 807 -58.36 12.77 -27.46
C LEU A 807 -58.17 13.44 -28.83
N ILE A 808 -58.72 12.90 -29.92
CA ILE A 808 -58.51 13.41 -31.30
C ILE A 808 -59.81 13.88 -31.96
N GLU A 809 -60.97 13.70 -31.34
CA GLU A 809 -62.25 14.19 -31.91
C GLU A 809 -62.58 15.65 -31.50
N GLY A 810 -61.65 16.39 -30.90
CA GLY A 810 -61.78 17.79 -30.54
C GLY A 810 -61.11 18.82 -31.45
N GLU A 811 -60.35 18.38 -32.46
CA GLU A 811 -59.78 19.28 -33.46
C GLU A 811 -60.58 19.22 -34.74
N GLU A 812 -61.82 19.82 -34.72
CA GLU A 812 -62.44 20.31 -35.93
C GLU A 812 -61.55 21.38 -36.55
N LYS A 813 -61.40 21.33 -37.85
CA LYS A 813 -60.69 22.30 -38.67
C LYS A 813 -61.11 23.70 -38.24
N GLU A 814 -60.42 24.36 -37.42
CA GLU A 814 -60.36 25.79 -37.35
C GLU A 814 -59.80 26.22 -38.71
N GLU A 815 -60.67 26.77 -39.59
CA GLU A 815 -60.28 27.68 -40.66
C GLU A 815 -59.37 28.72 -39.98
N GLU A 816 -58.13 28.89 -40.46
CA GLU A 816 -57.26 29.95 -39.96
C GLU A 816 -57.92 31.29 -40.14
N GLU A 817 -58.58 31.79 -39.10
CA GLU A 817 -59.26 33.03 -39.07
C GLU A 817 -58.24 34.17 -39.20
N VAL A 818 -58.20 34.78 -40.39
CA VAL A 818 -57.32 35.89 -40.69
C VAL A 818 -57.73 37.06 -39.77
N ARG A 819 -56.89 37.28 -38.75
CA ARG A 819 -57.08 38.26 -37.69
C ARG A 819 -56.74 39.69 -38.15
N TYR A 820 -55.64 39.78 -38.95
CA TYR A 820 -55.04 41.03 -39.37
C TYR A 820 -54.92 41.10 -40.91
N ASP A 821 -55.07 42.34 -41.43
CA ASP A 821 -54.86 42.57 -42.84
C ASP A 821 -53.35 42.61 -43.21
N ALA A 822 -52.52 43.13 -42.34
CA ALA A 822 -51.04 43.01 -42.50
C ALA A 822 -50.28 42.87 -41.18
N PHE A 823 -49.28 41.99 -41.15
CA PHE A 823 -48.22 41.98 -40.13
C PHE A 823 -47.12 42.95 -40.55
N VAL A 824 -46.72 43.86 -39.66
CA VAL A 824 -45.75 44.89 -39.97
C VAL A 824 -44.42 44.53 -39.25
N SER A 825 -43.40 44.16 -40.00
CA SER A 825 -42.05 43.89 -39.52
C SER A 825 -41.17 45.15 -39.68
N PHE A 826 -40.65 45.66 -38.57
CA PHE A 826 -39.84 46.87 -38.54
C PHE A 826 -38.80 46.85 -37.45
N SER A 827 -37.74 47.60 -37.56
CA SER A 827 -36.71 47.79 -36.52
C SER A 827 -37.21 48.74 -35.44
N SER A 828 -36.88 48.51 -34.15
CA SER A 828 -37.18 49.42 -33.05
C SER A 828 -36.75 50.86 -33.29
N GLY A 829 -35.69 51.07 -34.10
CA GLY A 829 -35.26 52.42 -34.50
C GLY A 829 -36.16 53.10 -35.50
N ASP A 830 -37.10 52.36 -36.13
CA ASP A 830 -38.05 52.88 -37.15
C ASP A 830 -39.47 52.98 -36.60
N GLU A 831 -39.66 52.70 -35.30
CA GLU A 831 -40.92 52.67 -34.58
C GLU A 831 -41.68 53.99 -34.67
N ALA A 832 -40.96 55.10 -34.55
CA ALA A 832 -41.56 56.44 -34.64
C ALA A 832 -42.25 56.71 -36.00
N TRP A 833 -41.71 56.23 -37.09
CA TRP A 833 -42.30 56.32 -38.42
C TRP A 833 -43.46 55.36 -38.59
N VAL A 834 -43.36 54.15 -38.08
CA VAL A 834 -44.47 53.16 -38.19
C VAL A 834 -45.67 53.58 -37.37
N LEU A 835 -45.51 54.09 -36.13
CA LEU A 835 -46.57 54.51 -35.26
C LEU A 835 -47.15 55.94 -35.60
N GLY A 836 -46.20 56.81 -35.99
CA GLY A 836 -46.58 58.21 -36.24
C GLY A 836 -47.18 58.49 -37.64
N GLU A 837 -46.69 57.76 -38.67
CA GLU A 837 -47.17 58.00 -40.03
C GLU A 837 -47.84 56.76 -40.62
N MET A 838 -47.30 55.54 -40.52
CA MET A 838 -47.90 54.40 -41.20
C MET A 838 -49.18 53.88 -40.57
N ALA A 839 -49.25 53.71 -39.28
CA ALA A 839 -50.36 53.11 -38.61
C ALA A 839 -51.61 54.06 -38.69
N PRO A 840 -51.51 55.39 -38.44
CA PRO A 840 -52.64 56.26 -38.58
C PRO A 840 -53.19 56.27 -40.02
N MET A 841 -52.32 56.34 -40.97
CA MET A 841 -52.70 56.37 -42.38
C MET A 841 -53.39 55.12 -42.88
N LEU A 842 -53.05 53.93 -42.34
CA LEU A 842 -53.62 52.65 -42.76
C LEU A 842 -54.85 52.25 -41.91
N GLU A 843 -54.85 52.53 -40.59
CA GLU A 843 -55.89 52.10 -39.68
C GLU A 843 -57.11 53.13 -39.61
N GLU A 844 -56.83 54.41 -39.82
CA GLU A 844 -57.87 55.45 -39.78
C GLU A 844 -58.41 55.80 -41.15
N GLY A 845 -57.77 55.40 -42.26
CA GLY A 845 -58.24 55.65 -43.64
C GLY A 845 -59.29 54.66 -44.09
N GLU A 846 -60.03 55.00 -45.24
CA GLU A 846 -61.02 54.08 -45.85
C GLU A 846 -60.38 53.31 -47.03
N PRO A 847 -60.45 51.94 -47.12
CA PRO A 847 -60.98 51.05 -46.07
C PRO A 847 -60.03 50.93 -44.85
N ARG A 848 -60.58 50.81 -43.65
CA ARG A 848 -59.77 50.59 -42.42
C ARG A 848 -59.10 49.22 -42.46
N LEU A 849 -57.75 49.21 -42.30
CA LEU A 849 -56.92 47.98 -42.29
C LEU A 849 -56.55 47.71 -40.87
N ARG A 850 -56.58 46.40 -40.47
CA ARG A 850 -56.09 45.94 -39.17
C ARG A 850 -54.66 45.56 -39.28
N LEU A 851 -53.74 46.28 -38.64
CA LEU A 851 -52.34 46.01 -38.61
C LEU A 851 -51.98 45.23 -37.37
N CYS A 852 -51.05 44.22 -37.48
CA CYS A 852 -50.45 43.55 -36.38
C CYS A 852 -49.02 44.14 -36.13
N LEU A 853 -48.86 44.76 -34.98
CA LEU A 853 -47.59 45.38 -34.50
C LEU A 853 -47.04 44.64 -33.30
N HIS A 854 -45.80 44.24 -33.32
CA HIS A 854 -45.21 43.36 -32.30
C HIS A 854 -45.29 43.90 -30.85
N HIS A 855 -45.20 45.19 -30.64
CA HIS A 855 -45.29 45.81 -29.30
C HIS A 855 -46.72 46.01 -28.76
N ARG A 856 -47.78 45.93 -29.63
CA ARG A 856 -49.17 46.10 -29.26
C ARG A 856 -49.91 44.77 -29.23
N ASP A 857 -49.67 43.90 -30.22
CA ASP A 857 -50.59 42.80 -30.57
C ASP A 857 -49.98 41.43 -30.19
N PHE A 858 -48.66 41.35 -29.69
CA PHE A 858 -48.08 40.10 -29.28
C PHE A 858 -48.61 39.66 -27.92
N GLU A 859 -48.86 38.37 -27.78
CA GLU A 859 -49.40 37.77 -26.57
C GLU A 859 -48.31 37.72 -25.48
N VAL A 860 -48.60 38.27 -24.29
CA VAL A 860 -47.69 38.34 -23.18
C VAL A 860 -47.54 36.96 -22.56
N GLY A 861 -46.27 36.51 -22.39
CA GLY A 861 -45.94 35.20 -21.82
C GLY A 861 -45.71 34.09 -22.85
N LYS A 862 -46.05 34.31 -24.12
CA LYS A 862 -45.75 33.40 -25.21
C LYS A 862 -44.32 33.60 -25.76
N GLY A 863 -43.70 32.55 -26.25
CA GLY A 863 -42.36 32.65 -26.87
C GLY A 863 -42.35 33.66 -28.03
N ILE A 864 -41.34 34.52 -28.12
CA ILE A 864 -41.28 35.56 -29.15
C ILE A 864 -41.34 34.94 -30.57
N VAL A 865 -40.64 33.79 -30.76
CA VAL A 865 -40.65 33.10 -32.06
C VAL A 865 -42.03 32.57 -32.42
N ASP A 866 -42.77 32.07 -31.44
CA ASP A 866 -44.12 31.54 -31.63
C ASP A 866 -45.08 32.65 -31.92
N ASN A 867 -44.98 33.81 -31.21
CA ASN A 867 -45.73 35.00 -31.48
C ASN A 867 -45.51 35.51 -32.93
N ILE A 868 -44.25 35.58 -33.38
CA ILE A 868 -43.93 36.00 -34.73
C ILE A 868 -44.54 35.04 -35.76
N ALA A 869 -44.38 33.74 -35.56
CA ALA A 869 -44.86 32.75 -36.51
C ALA A 869 -46.41 32.82 -36.60
N GLU A 870 -47.09 32.77 -35.48
CA GLU A 870 -48.57 32.78 -35.44
C GLU A 870 -49.17 34.06 -36.04
N ASN A 871 -48.66 35.21 -35.64
CA ASN A 871 -49.20 36.48 -36.15
C ASN A 871 -48.93 36.72 -37.66
N ILE A 872 -47.80 36.23 -38.15
CA ILE A 872 -47.51 36.21 -39.59
C ILE A 872 -48.52 35.30 -40.32
N TYR A 873 -48.85 34.14 -39.77
CA TYR A 873 -49.81 33.20 -40.39
C TYR A 873 -51.22 33.66 -40.27
N CYS A 874 -51.60 34.36 -39.17
CA CYS A 874 -52.88 34.97 -38.99
C CYS A 874 -53.07 36.34 -39.70
N SER A 875 -52.11 36.79 -40.50
CA SER A 875 -52.16 38.02 -41.27
C SER A 875 -52.26 37.77 -42.78
N ARG A 876 -53.07 38.56 -43.51
CA ARG A 876 -53.19 38.38 -44.98
C ARG A 876 -51.88 38.71 -45.70
N ARG A 877 -51.27 39.82 -45.33
CA ARG A 877 -50.02 40.30 -45.95
C ARG A 877 -48.93 40.45 -44.88
N THR A 878 -47.68 40.42 -45.28
CA THR A 878 -46.56 40.81 -44.42
C THR A 878 -45.87 42.02 -45.05
N VAL A 879 -45.77 43.12 -44.33
CA VAL A 879 -45.11 44.35 -44.75
C VAL A 879 -43.81 44.47 -44.02
N CYS A 880 -42.69 44.49 -44.74
CA CYS A 880 -41.35 44.70 -44.15
C CYS A 880 -40.85 46.12 -44.45
N VAL A 881 -40.61 46.88 -43.40
CA VAL A 881 -40.06 48.24 -43.45
C VAL A 881 -38.54 48.14 -43.41
N LEU A 882 -37.90 48.40 -44.54
CA LEU A 882 -36.48 48.14 -44.74
C LEU A 882 -35.64 49.44 -44.56
N THR A 883 -34.77 49.38 -43.59
CA THR A 883 -33.72 50.36 -43.30
C THR A 883 -32.36 49.67 -43.06
N ARG A 884 -31.25 50.38 -43.00
CA ARG A 884 -29.97 49.82 -42.60
C ARG A 884 -30.03 49.26 -41.16
N ARG A 885 -30.88 49.82 -40.29
CA ARG A 885 -31.13 49.30 -38.94
C ARG A 885 -31.86 47.98 -38.98
N TYR A 886 -32.91 47.88 -39.81
CA TYR A 886 -33.63 46.65 -40.02
C TYR A 886 -32.74 45.50 -40.46
N LEU A 887 -31.82 45.77 -41.40
CA LEU A 887 -30.89 44.74 -41.90
C LEU A 887 -29.90 44.23 -40.85
N ARG A 888 -29.61 45.00 -39.79
CA ARG A 888 -28.72 44.65 -38.69
C ARG A 888 -29.40 43.96 -37.51
N SER A 889 -30.74 43.92 -37.53
CA SER A 889 -31.53 43.33 -36.47
C SER A 889 -31.69 41.80 -36.68
N ASP A 890 -31.31 41.01 -35.72
CA ASP A 890 -31.45 39.54 -35.75
C ASP A 890 -32.94 39.13 -35.73
N TRP A 891 -33.80 39.87 -35.03
CA TRP A 891 -35.24 39.67 -34.94
C TRP A 891 -35.92 39.95 -36.27
N CYS A 892 -35.63 41.04 -36.87
CA CYS A 892 -36.18 41.40 -38.19
C CYS A 892 -35.72 40.40 -39.25
N GLY A 893 -34.47 39.84 -39.09
CA GLY A 893 -33.98 38.77 -39.91
C GLY A 893 -34.75 37.44 -39.72
N LEU A 894 -35.29 37.19 -38.53
CA LEU A 894 -36.16 36.01 -38.26
C LEU A 894 -37.56 36.20 -38.89
N GLU A 895 -38.18 37.37 -38.66
CA GLU A 895 -39.49 37.72 -39.25
C GLU A 895 -39.47 37.64 -40.78
N MET A 896 -38.44 38.19 -41.39
CA MET A 896 -38.20 38.07 -42.83
C MET A 896 -38.07 36.63 -43.31
N ARG A 897 -37.42 35.75 -42.52
CA ARG A 897 -37.27 34.32 -42.86
C ARG A 897 -38.63 33.61 -42.81
N VAL A 898 -39.45 33.86 -41.77
CA VAL A 898 -40.78 33.26 -41.63
C VAL A 898 -41.69 33.74 -42.76
N ALA A 899 -41.68 35.05 -43.03
CA ALA A 899 -42.49 35.64 -44.13
C ALA A 899 -42.04 35.11 -45.51
N THR A 900 -40.71 34.90 -45.71
CA THR A 900 -40.19 34.32 -46.98
C THR A 900 -40.55 32.86 -47.10
N HIS A 901 -40.57 32.12 -45.99
CA HIS A 901 -40.99 30.71 -45.99
C HIS A 901 -42.49 30.59 -46.37
N ARG A 902 -43.33 31.43 -45.80
CA ARG A 902 -44.76 31.49 -46.14
C ARG A 902 -44.97 31.82 -47.62
N LEU A 903 -44.26 32.81 -48.15
CA LEU A 903 -44.29 33.13 -49.59
C LEU A 903 -43.96 31.95 -50.49
N LEU A 904 -43.03 31.11 -50.09
CA LEU A 904 -42.57 29.95 -50.85
C LEU A 904 -43.49 28.72 -50.73
N SER A 905 -44.13 28.58 -49.56
CA SER A 905 -45.07 27.48 -49.27
C SER A 905 -46.44 27.68 -49.91
N GLU A 906 -46.96 28.92 -49.91
CA GLU A 906 -48.34 29.22 -50.34
C GLU A 906 -48.42 29.79 -51.76
N HIS A 907 -47.28 30.04 -52.44
CA HIS A 907 -47.21 30.58 -53.82
C HIS A 907 -47.96 31.90 -54.04
N SER A 908 -48.25 32.66 -52.96
CA SER A 908 -49.09 33.88 -52.99
C SER A 908 -48.25 35.16 -52.88
N HIS A 909 -48.82 36.30 -53.36
CA HIS A 909 -48.16 37.60 -53.35
C HIS A 909 -48.29 38.28 -51.99
N ARG A 910 -47.98 37.62 -50.90
CA ARG A 910 -48.33 38.08 -49.53
C ARG A 910 -47.21 38.93 -48.86
N LEU A 911 -46.07 39.18 -49.51
CA LEU A 911 -44.95 39.96 -48.94
C LEU A 911 -44.82 41.29 -49.68
N ILE A 912 -44.83 42.39 -48.94
CA ILE A 912 -44.67 43.75 -49.42
C ILE A 912 -43.40 44.32 -48.79
N LEU A 913 -42.48 44.89 -49.59
CA LEU A 913 -41.24 45.53 -49.14
C LEU A 913 -41.32 47.03 -49.27
N ILE A 914 -41.04 47.78 -48.21
CA ILE A 914 -41.00 49.25 -48.19
C ILE A 914 -39.57 49.70 -47.85
N PHE A 915 -38.96 50.49 -48.67
CA PHE A 915 -37.66 51.07 -48.39
C PHE A 915 -37.84 52.50 -47.88
N LEU A 916 -37.45 52.77 -46.62
CA LEU A 916 -37.52 54.10 -46.05
C LEU A 916 -36.28 54.94 -46.42
N GLU A 917 -35.22 54.32 -46.80
CA GLU A 917 -33.99 54.92 -47.19
C GLU A 917 -33.38 54.16 -48.39
N HIS A 918 -32.61 54.83 -49.19
CA HIS A 918 -31.90 54.20 -50.30
C HIS A 918 -30.80 53.23 -49.78
N ILE A 919 -30.95 51.94 -50.02
CA ILE A 919 -30.00 50.89 -49.69
C ILE A 919 -29.29 50.41 -50.97
N SER A 920 -27.95 50.50 -50.99
CA SER A 920 -27.21 50.13 -52.21
C SER A 920 -27.29 48.62 -52.49
N PRO A 921 -27.26 48.20 -53.78
CA PRO A 921 -27.22 46.77 -54.13
C PRO A 921 -26.06 45.99 -53.49
N PHE A 922 -24.98 46.66 -53.13
CA PHE A 922 -23.82 46.10 -52.46
C PHE A 922 -24.16 45.75 -50.98
N GLU A 923 -24.82 46.68 -50.28
CA GLU A 923 -25.29 46.44 -48.89
C GLU A 923 -26.32 45.32 -48.81
N LEU A 924 -27.20 45.22 -49.77
CA LEU A 924 -28.17 44.14 -49.92
C LEU A 924 -27.52 42.82 -50.29
N SER A 925 -26.36 42.79 -50.89
CA SER A 925 -25.64 41.56 -51.31
C SER A 925 -25.30 40.63 -50.13
N ALA A 926 -25.06 41.19 -48.95
CA ALA A 926 -24.84 40.44 -47.71
C ALA A 926 -26.10 39.63 -47.27
N PHE A 927 -27.27 40.03 -47.75
CA PHE A 927 -28.56 39.37 -47.45
C PHE A 927 -29.14 38.69 -48.72
N HIS A 928 -28.46 37.63 -49.15
CA HIS A 928 -28.67 36.98 -50.45
C HIS A 928 -30.14 36.74 -50.85
N ARG A 929 -31.03 36.41 -49.91
CA ARG A 929 -32.45 36.17 -50.15
C ARG A 929 -33.21 37.45 -50.42
N LEU A 930 -32.97 38.49 -49.61
CA LEU A 930 -33.55 39.79 -49.75
C LEU A 930 -33.13 40.48 -51.05
N ALA A 931 -31.86 40.39 -51.38
CA ALA A 931 -31.32 40.85 -52.65
C ALA A 931 -32.00 40.19 -53.88
N LYS A 932 -32.27 38.87 -53.74
CA LYS A 932 -33.00 38.16 -54.80
C LYS A 932 -34.46 38.62 -54.90
N LEU A 933 -35.14 38.81 -53.78
CA LEU A 933 -36.54 39.29 -53.75
C LEU A 933 -36.68 40.71 -54.29
N ALA A 934 -35.79 41.62 -53.89
CA ALA A 934 -35.77 43.00 -54.37
C ALA A 934 -35.46 43.12 -55.88
N ARG A 935 -34.73 42.18 -56.48
CA ARG A 935 -34.51 42.12 -57.94
C ARG A 935 -35.66 41.48 -58.72
N THR A 936 -36.46 40.65 -58.09
CA THR A 936 -37.51 39.85 -58.79
C THR A 936 -38.92 40.29 -58.52
N ARG A 937 -39.15 41.23 -57.60
CA ARG A 937 -40.48 41.70 -57.22
C ARG A 937 -40.50 43.21 -57.09
N THR A 938 -41.69 43.83 -57.31
CA THR A 938 -41.89 45.21 -57.07
C THR A 938 -41.81 45.54 -55.55
N TYR A 939 -41.25 46.66 -55.23
CA TYR A 939 -41.16 47.22 -53.87
C TYR A 939 -41.64 48.65 -53.90
N LEU A 940 -41.84 49.26 -52.73
CA LEU A 940 -42.29 50.67 -52.58
C LEU A 940 -41.12 51.41 -51.93
N ASP A 941 -40.74 52.51 -52.58
CA ASP A 941 -39.75 53.44 -51.97
C ASP A 941 -40.53 54.58 -51.30
N TRP A 942 -40.09 55.03 -50.15
CA TRP A 942 -40.73 56.15 -49.42
C TRP A 942 -40.36 57.44 -50.13
N PRO A 943 -41.39 58.17 -50.60
CA PRO A 943 -41.19 59.44 -51.36
C PRO A 943 -40.66 60.54 -50.43
N GLN A 944 -39.78 61.38 -50.97
CA GLN A 944 -39.27 62.54 -50.24
C GLN A 944 -40.19 63.71 -50.42
N ASP A 945 -40.96 63.71 -51.51
CA ASP A 945 -41.93 64.77 -51.84
C ASP A 945 -43.29 64.48 -51.19
N GLU A 946 -43.87 65.54 -50.62
CA GLU A 946 -45.17 65.45 -49.88
C GLU A 946 -46.34 65.11 -50.78
N ASP A 947 -46.38 65.57 -52.02
CA ASP A 947 -47.42 65.27 -52.97
C ASP A 947 -47.42 63.82 -53.45
N GLU A 948 -46.19 63.15 -53.49
CA GLU A 948 -46.09 61.76 -53.87
C GLU A 948 -46.49 60.84 -52.75
N ARG A 949 -46.45 61.28 -51.50
CA ARG A 949 -46.87 60.46 -50.33
C ARG A 949 -48.36 60.05 -50.38
N VAL A 950 -49.20 60.84 -50.87
CA VAL A 950 -50.64 60.47 -51.02
C VAL A 950 -50.72 59.24 -51.95
N THR A 951 -50.06 59.30 -53.07
CA THR A 951 -50.00 58.18 -54.02
C THR A 951 -49.39 56.94 -53.50
N PHE A 952 -48.34 57.11 -52.65
CA PHE A 952 -47.68 55.99 -51.93
C PHE A 952 -48.63 55.25 -50.96
N TRP A 953 -49.41 56.06 -50.18
CA TRP A 953 -50.38 55.50 -49.23
C TRP A 953 -51.53 54.78 -49.93
N GLU A 954 -52.05 55.34 -51.01
CA GLU A 954 -53.12 54.71 -51.81
C GLU A 954 -52.64 53.38 -52.42
N ARG A 955 -51.43 53.36 -52.97
CA ARG A 955 -50.82 52.11 -53.49
C ARG A 955 -50.55 51.06 -52.41
N LEU A 956 -50.02 51.42 -51.27
CA LEU A 956 -49.79 50.54 -50.15
C LEU A 956 -51.10 49.96 -49.65
N ARG A 957 -52.09 50.77 -49.42
CA ARG A 957 -53.46 50.42 -48.98
C ARG A 957 -54.07 49.40 -49.94
N ARG A 958 -54.05 49.73 -51.24
CA ARG A 958 -54.56 48.85 -52.29
C ARG A 958 -53.91 47.45 -52.26
N ASN A 959 -52.63 47.46 -52.18
CA ASN A 959 -51.84 46.17 -52.13
C ASN A 959 -52.11 45.35 -50.88
N ILE A 960 -52.46 45.98 -49.74
CA ILE A 960 -52.82 45.26 -48.52
C ILE A 960 -54.23 44.74 -48.61
N ALA A 961 -55.18 45.56 -49.17
CA ALA A 961 -56.59 45.25 -49.28
C ALA A 961 -56.99 44.31 -50.41
N GLU A 962 -56.21 44.21 -51.46
CA GLU A 962 -56.46 43.27 -52.58
C GLU A 962 -56.58 41.84 -52.13
N ARG A 963 -57.73 41.19 -52.39
CA ARG A 963 -57.97 39.77 -52.16
C ARG A 963 -57.27 38.98 -53.28
N ASP A 964 -56.57 37.94 -52.95
CA ASP A 964 -55.95 37.06 -53.97
C ASP A 964 -57.07 36.36 -54.79
N ALA A 965 -56.89 36.34 -56.12
CA ALA A 965 -57.97 35.87 -57.07
C ALA A 965 -58.26 34.35 -56.91
N ASP A 966 -57.52 33.62 -56.08
CA ASP A 966 -57.75 32.18 -55.84
C ASP A 966 -58.88 31.86 -54.83
N GLU A 967 -59.40 32.82 -54.11
CA GLU A 967 -60.58 32.62 -53.22
C GLU A 967 -61.93 32.60 -53.91
N LEU A 968 -62.02 32.74 -55.23
CA LEU A 968 -63.24 32.90 -56.02
C LEU A 968 -63.61 31.70 -56.93
N HIS A 969 -63.15 30.53 -56.69
CA HIS A 969 -63.54 29.33 -57.41
C HIS A 969 -63.93 28.17 -56.49
N ASP A 970 -65.16 28.26 -55.98
CA ASP A 970 -65.93 27.05 -55.70
C ASP A 970 -66.86 26.88 -56.93
N PRO A 971 -66.77 25.74 -57.62
CA PRO A 971 -67.74 25.41 -58.67
C PRO A 971 -69.10 25.01 -58.03
N PRO A 972 -70.22 25.35 -58.61
CA PRO A 972 -71.58 25.02 -58.12
C PRO A 972 -71.76 23.50 -58.14
N GLU A 973 -72.28 22.97 -57.04
CA GLU A 973 -72.78 21.59 -56.96
C GLU A 973 -73.76 21.33 -58.16
N ALA A 974 -73.43 20.39 -58.99
CA ALA A 974 -74.33 19.76 -59.87
C ALA A 974 -74.79 18.42 -59.28
N SER A 975 -76.14 18.38 -59.06
CA SER A 975 -77.05 17.34 -58.63
C SER A 975 -76.62 15.90 -58.86
#